data_bf6262c661d9e60346ebf9b2af985e9e
#
_entry.id   bf6262c661d9e60346ebf9b2af985e9e
#
_cell.length_a   1.000
_cell.length_b   1.000
_cell.length_c   1.000
_cell.angle_alpha   90.00
_cell.angle_beta   90.00
_cell.angle_gamma   90.00
#
_symmetry.space_group_name_H-M   'P 1'
#
loop_
_entity.id
_entity.type
_entity.pdbx_description
1 polymer ?
#
loop_
_entity_poly.entity_id
_entity_poly.type
_entity_poly.pdbx_seq_one_letter_code
_entity_poly.pdbx_strand_id
1 'polypeptide(L)'
;MLQHPDPAWMQRAAQMSLSRILPRLESVITDPAARQVFTRRLHEQFPRLFELLFQLYGHHYDFFYHLETMIRTAADYYCNRPDDLQALDTEREQDRTWYASEKMVGATLYVDLFAGDFNGLRERIPYLQELGVTYLHLMPVFRTPATNSDGGYAVSSYRETNPKLGTIDDLRELATEFRRAGISLVLDFIFNHTSNEHDWALAARSGDERYRDYYRVFPDRTVPDQYEATLREIFPEQSPGNFTWDSDLQGYVWTTFYSFQWDLNYENPEVLTAMMGEMLFLANVGVEVLRLDAVAFVWKETGTPSESLPQAHMIVQALNALVKVAAPAMIFKSEAIVHPDDVVSYIDVDESPISYNPTMMAMIWDALATRRADVLSYAMQKRYALPEDCVWVNYVRVHDDIGWSMADGDLAQFGINGFDHRQFLNRFYTGRFDGSFARGVGFGYNEVTQDLRIAGTAASLTGLEAALETDDAGMIQDAINRLLMIHSIILSTGGIPLLYIGDEIATLNDYSYEDDPQKALDSRWVHRSEFNLERAEARDDASTIQGAVFLRLKHMIDVRKNTRLLGGVQVAFFDSGNAHVLAYVRSRTILCLHNFSERPQQLSRDIIATHWTRRGHVTNTATGETVHIGDTIDMPPYAYMWLV
;
A
#
# COMPACT_ATOMS: atom_id res chain seq x y z
N MET A 1 -0.38 -24.44 -25.61
CA MET A 1 -1.50 -24.38 -24.62
C MET A 1 -1.78 -25.81 -24.18
N LEU A 2 -1.44 -26.16 -22.94
CA LEU A 2 -1.96 -27.39 -22.34
C LEU A 2 -3.47 -27.23 -22.25
N GLN A 3 -4.24 -28.17 -22.80
CA GLN A 3 -5.68 -28.22 -22.56
C GLN A 3 -5.89 -28.24 -21.05
N HIS A 4 -6.72 -27.33 -20.52
CA HIS A 4 -7.08 -27.34 -19.09
C HIS A 4 -7.54 -28.76 -18.74
N PRO A 5 -6.91 -29.45 -17.76
CA PRO A 5 -7.33 -30.80 -17.37
C PRO A 5 -8.79 -30.77 -16.94
N ASP A 6 -9.49 -31.89 -17.19
CA ASP A 6 -10.84 -32.11 -16.70
C ASP A 6 -10.91 -31.79 -15.18
N PRO A 7 -11.85 -30.94 -14.70
CA PRO A 7 -11.99 -30.61 -13.28
C PRO A 7 -12.05 -31.84 -12.36
N ALA A 8 -12.67 -32.93 -12.81
CA ALA A 8 -12.72 -34.17 -12.05
C ALA A 8 -11.34 -34.87 -11.96
N TRP A 9 -10.51 -34.72 -12.98
CA TRP A 9 -9.12 -35.19 -12.93
C TRP A 9 -8.32 -34.34 -11.94
N MET A 10 -8.43 -33.02 -11.99
CA MET A 10 -7.74 -32.10 -11.10
C MET A 10 -8.04 -32.41 -9.64
N GLN A 11 -9.32 -32.59 -9.31
CA GLN A 11 -9.73 -32.93 -7.94
C GLN A 11 -9.15 -34.28 -7.49
N ARG A 12 -9.17 -35.34 -8.34
CA ARG A 12 -8.57 -36.64 -8.01
C ARG A 12 -7.06 -36.53 -7.85
N ALA A 13 -6.37 -35.81 -8.72
CA ALA A 13 -4.93 -35.60 -8.65
C ALA A 13 -4.52 -34.87 -7.37
N ALA A 14 -5.25 -33.84 -6.97
CA ALA A 14 -5.06 -33.15 -5.70
C ALA A 14 -5.23 -34.09 -4.52
N GLN A 15 -6.33 -34.85 -4.44
CA GLN A 15 -6.57 -35.79 -3.34
C GLN A 15 -5.48 -36.86 -3.24
N MET A 16 -5.06 -37.44 -4.39
CA MET A 16 -3.98 -38.44 -4.43
C MET A 16 -2.64 -37.83 -3.98
N SER A 17 -2.33 -36.60 -4.38
CA SER A 17 -1.10 -35.92 -3.99
C SER A 17 -1.10 -35.64 -2.49
N LEU A 18 -2.19 -35.11 -1.95
CA LEU A 18 -2.34 -34.85 -0.51
C LEU A 18 -2.19 -36.14 0.31
N SER A 19 -2.84 -37.24 -0.11
CA SER A 19 -2.74 -38.53 0.58
C SER A 19 -1.32 -39.10 0.64
N ARG A 20 -0.47 -38.74 -0.33
CA ARG A 20 0.96 -39.13 -0.34
C ARG A 20 1.84 -38.23 0.49
N ILE A 21 1.50 -36.94 0.60
CA ILE A 21 2.27 -35.94 1.35
C ILE A 21 2.02 -36.09 2.85
N LEU A 22 0.77 -36.25 3.28
CA LEU A 22 0.40 -36.28 4.71
C LEU A 22 1.24 -37.23 5.57
N PRO A 23 1.49 -38.51 5.19
CA PRO A 23 2.33 -39.41 6.00
C PRO A 23 3.77 -38.90 6.14
N ARG A 24 4.28 -38.15 5.14
CA ARG A 24 5.66 -37.64 5.16
C ARG A 24 5.81 -36.43 6.09
N LEU A 25 4.71 -35.73 6.42
CA LEU A 25 4.70 -34.64 7.38
C LEU A 25 4.83 -35.12 8.84
N GLU A 26 4.58 -36.41 9.12
CA GLU A 26 4.74 -36.97 10.48
C GLU A 26 6.19 -36.87 11.00
N SER A 27 7.17 -36.89 10.11
CA SER A 27 8.57 -36.71 10.47
C SER A 27 8.96 -35.24 10.69
N VAL A 28 8.17 -34.28 10.20
CA VAL A 28 8.39 -32.85 10.35
C VAL A 28 7.60 -32.32 11.56
N ILE A 29 6.30 -32.61 11.61
CA ILE A 29 5.42 -32.16 12.71
C ILE A 29 5.23 -33.33 13.66
N THR A 30 6.09 -33.42 14.67
CA THR A 30 6.11 -34.56 15.61
C THR A 30 5.02 -34.49 16.67
N ASP A 31 4.60 -33.27 17.08
CA ASP A 31 3.47 -33.09 17.99
C ASP A 31 2.13 -33.42 17.30
N PRO A 32 1.33 -34.37 17.84
CA PRO A 32 0.07 -34.77 17.24
C PRO A 32 -0.97 -33.65 17.19
N ALA A 33 -1.01 -32.76 18.19
CA ALA A 33 -1.98 -31.67 18.26
C ALA A 33 -1.65 -30.60 17.21
N ALA A 34 -0.40 -30.18 17.12
CA ALA A 34 0.09 -29.25 16.10
C ALA A 34 -0.13 -29.82 14.69
N ARG A 35 0.15 -31.13 14.50
CA ARG A 35 -0.07 -31.82 13.23
C ARG A 35 -1.56 -31.84 12.83
N GLN A 36 -2.46 -32.01 13.79
CA GLN A 36 -3.89 -31.96 13.52
C GLN A 36 -4.33 -30.57 13.00
N VAL A 37 -3.84 -29.49 13.63
CA VAL A 37 -4.14 -28.11 13.21
C VAL A 37 -3.61 -27.86 11.82
N PHE A 38 -2.32 -28.14 11.58
CA PHE A 38 -1.70 -27.95 10.27
C PHE A 38 -2.41 -28.74 9.17
N THR A 39 -2.73 -30.04 9.44
CA THR A 39 -3.43 -30.90 8.49
C THR A 39 -4.83 -30.38 8.17
N ARG A 40 -5.58 -29.87 9.15
CA ARG A 40 -6.89 -29.25 8.92
C ARG A 40 -6.76 -28.07 7.95
N ARG A 41 -5.86 -27.13 8.25
CA ARG A 41 -5.61 -25.95 7.40
C ARG A 41 -5.15 -26.37 5.99
N LEU A 42 -4.28 -27.37 5.91
CA LEU A 42 -3.82 -27.90 4.63
C LEU A 42 -4.98 -28.51 3.82
N HIS A 43 -5.86 -29.30 4.43
CA HIS A 43 -7.04 -29.83 3.75
C HIS A 43 -7.96 -28.74 3.19
N GLU A 44 -8.09 -27.63 3.89
CA GLU A 44 -8.91 -26.49 3.45
C GLU A 44 -8.29 -25.79 2.23
N GLN A 45 -6.97 -25.62 2.20
CA GLN A 45 -6.27 -24.83 1.17
C GLN A 45 -5.76 -25.68 -0.01
N PHE A 46 -5.50 -26.96 0.19
CA PHE A 46 -4.77 -27.79 -0.75
C PHE A 46 -5.43 -27.96 -2.13
N PRO A 47 -6.75 -28.13 -2.25
CA PRO A 47 -7.36 -28.28 -3.57
C PRO A 47 -7.07 -27.10 -4.49
N ARG A 48 -7.21 -25.86 -3.96
CA ARG A 48 -6.92 -24.63 -4.68
C ARG A 48 -5.42 -24.47 -4.91
N LEU A 49 -4.60 -24.67 -3.89
CA LEU A 49 -3.15 -24.61 -4.00
C LEU A 49 -2.62 -25.54 -5.10
N PHE A 50 -3.11 -26.78 -5.14
CA PHE A 50 -2.73 -27.75 -6.16
C PHE A 50 -3.09 -27.28 -7.57
N GLU A 51 -4.30 -26.75 -7.75
CA GLU A 51 -4.76 -26.23 -9.04
C GLU A 51 -3.88 -25.08 -9.53
N LEU A 52 -3.60 -24.08 -8.68
CA LEU A 52 -2.75 -22.93 -8.99
C LEU A 52 -1.34 -23.37 -9.37
N LEU A 53 -0.72 -24.20 -8.55
CA LEU A 53 0.64 -24.70 -8.81
C LEU A 53 0.70 -25.60 -10.05
N PHE A 54 -0.35 -26.38 -10.32
CA PHE A 54 -0.40 -27.21 -11.51
C PHE A 54 -0.56 -26.38 -12.79
N GLN A 55 -1.32 -25.28 -12.75
CA GLN A 55 -1.42 -24.35 -13.88
C GLN A 55 -0.08 -23.64 -14.15
N LEU A 56 0.65 -23.24 -13.11
CA LEU A 56 1.96 -22.61 -13.25
C LEU A 56 3.05 -23.59 -13.66
N TYR A 57 3.14 -24.75 -13.01
CA TYR A 57 4.31 -25.64 -13.06
C TYR A 57 4.01 -27.08 -13.46
N GLY A 58 2.77 -27.45 -13.79
CA GLY A 58 2.40 -28.82 -14.13
C GLY A 58 3.10 -29.40 -15.37
N HIS A 59 3.76 -28.55 -16.15
CA HIS A 59 4.58 -28.96 -17.29
C HIS A 59 6.01 -29.40 -16.88
N HIS A 60 6.47 -29.09 -15.66
CA HIS A 60 7.75 -29.56 -15.15
C HIS A 60 7.68 -31.06 -14.79
N TYR A 61 8.69 -31.80 -15.17
CA TYR A 61 8.73 -33.26 -14.91
C TYR A 61 8.79 -33.62 -13.43
N ASP A 62 9.33 -32.71 -12.62
CA ASP A 62 9.52 -32.82 -11.17
C ASP A 62 8.50 -31.99 -10.34
N PHE A 63 7.39 -31.62 -10.95
CA PHE A 63 6.30 -30.84 -10.31
C PHE A 63 5.93 -31.36 -8.91
N PHE A 64 5.75 -32.68 -8.76
CA PHE A 64 5.36 -33.25 -7.47
C PHE A 64 6.45 -33.13 -6.39
N TYR A 65 7.72 -33.11 -6.81
CA TYR A 65 8.83 -32.83 -5.88
C TYR A 65 8.77 -31.40 -5.36
N HIS A 66 8.56 -30.43 -6.23
CA HIS A 66 8.43 -29.01 -5.84
C HIS A 66 7.19 -28.79 -4.98
N LEU A 67 6.04 -29.36 -5.32
CA LEU A 67 4.83 -29.31 -4.50
C LEU A 67 5.06 -29.84 -3.08
N GLU A 68 5.69 -31.01 -2.94
CA GLU A 68 6.03 -31.59 -1.63
C GLU A 68 7.02 -30.71 -0.87
N THR A 69 8.04 -30.18 -1.56
CA THR A 69 9.05 -29.30 -0.96
C THR A 69 8.42 -28.04 -0.39
N MET A 70 7.52 -27.38 -1.13
CA MET A 70 6.80 -26.19 -0.64
C MET A 70 6.00 -26.50 0.64
N ILE A 71 5.25 -27.61 0.67
CA ILE A 71 4.44 -27.97 1.83
C ILE A 71 5.32 -28.33 3.03
N ARG A 72 6.44 -29.02 2.81
CA ARG A 72 7.39 -29.35 3.89
C ARG A 72 8.04 -28.08 4.46
N THR A 73 8.45 -27.16 3.59
CA THR A 73 8.97 -25.85 4.01
C THR A 73 7.93 -25.09 4.85
N ALA A 74 6.67 -25.08 4.44
CA ALA A 74 5.60 -24.46 5.23
C ALA A 74 5.42 -25.16 6.59
N ALA A 75 5.53 -26.50 6.64
CA ALA A 75 5.46 -27.26 7.88
C ALA A 75 6.65 -26.98 8.82
N ASP A 76 7.86 -26.83 8.29
CA ASP A 76 9.06 -26.48 9.06
C ASP A 76 8.90 -25.08 9.72
N TYR A 77 8.41 -24.09 8.99
CA TYR A 77 8.13 -22.75 9.56
C TYR A 77 7.00 -22.77 10.58
N TYR A 78 5.95 -23.55 10.34
CA TYR A 78 4.87 -23.75 11.30
C TYR A 78 5.36 -24.34 12.61
N CYS A 79 6.25 -25.37 12.58
CA CYS A 79 6.85 -25.97 13.78
C CYS A 79 7.73 -24.99 14.57
N ASN A 80 8.36 -24.05 13.88
CA ASN A 80 9.24 -23.05 14.49
C ASN A 80 8.52 -21.72 14.78
N ARG A 81 7.19 -21.67 14.62
CA ARG A 81 6.42 -20.47 14.90
C ARG A 81 6.29 -20.22 16.40
N PRO A 82 6.64 -19.03 16.93
CA PRO A 82 6.53 -18.69 18.35
C PRO A 82 5.11 -18.90 18.91
N ASP A 83 5.02 -19.31 20.18
CA ASP A 83 3.74 -19.63 20.84
C ASP A 83 2.73 -18.46 20.84
N ASP A 84 3.23 -17.24 21.07
CA ASP A 84 2.41 -16.03 21.06
C ASP A 84 1.85 -15.71 19.65
N LEU A 85 2.60 -16.06 18.61
CA LEU A 85 2.14 -15.95 17.22
C LEU A 85 1.18 -17.07 16.84
N GLN A 86 1.32 -18.28 17.38
CA GLN A 86 0.32 -19.35 17.21
C GLN A 86 -1.00 -19.00 17.91
N ALA A 87 -0.92 -18.31 19.06
CA ALA A 87 -2.11 -17.79 19.74
C ALA A 87 -2.80 -16.72 18.88
N LEU A 88 -2.04 -15.80 18.28
CA LEU A 88 -2.54 -14.80 17.35
C LEU A 88 -3.17 -15.45 16.10
N ASP A 89 -2.57 -16.52 15.55
CA ASP A 89 -3.16 -17.29 14.45
C ASP A 89 -4.56 -17.79 14.80
N THR A 90 -4.71 -18.32 16.01
CA THR A 90 -6.00 -18.83 16.49
C THR A 90 -7.03 -17.72 16.66
N GLU A 91 -6.64 -16.56 17.18
CA GLU A 91 -7.48 -15.37 17.31
C GLU A 91 -7.95 -14.88 15.94
N ARG A 92 -7.03 -14.75 14.97
CA ARG A 92 -7.33 -14.24 13.62
C ARG A 92 -8.16 -15.23 12.79
N GLU A 93 -8.04 -16.53 13.01
CA GLU A 93 -8.94 -17.51 12.39
C GLU A 93 -10.40 -17.36 12.87
N GLN A 94 -10.63 -16.81 14.09
CA GLN A 94 -11.95 -16.52 14.63
C GLN A 94 -12.50 -15.17 14.18
N ASP A 95 -11.64 -14.19 13.96
CA ASP A 95 -11.97 -12.87 13.42
C ASP A 95 -11.20 -12.63 12.12
N ARG A 96 -11.69 -13.19 11.02
CA ARG A 96 -11.03 -13.12 9.70
C ARG A 96 -11.03 -11.74 9.08
N THR A 97 -11.82 -10.80 9.61
CA THR A 97 -11.98 -9.44 9.11
C THR A 97 -11.45 -8.37 10.07
N TRP A 98 -10.57 -8.76 11.00
CA TRP A 98 -9.98 -7.87 12.01
C TRP A 98 -9.44 -6.55 11.44
N TYR A 99 -8.89 -6.59 10.23
CA TYR A 99 -8.35 -5.42 9.52
C TYR A 99 -9.44 -4.47 9.00
N ALA A 100 -10.70 -4.87 8.98
CA ALA A 100 -11.84 -4.03 8.57
C ALA A 100 -12.45 -3.22 9.72
N SER A 101 -11.94 -3.38 10.95
CA SER A 101 -12.44 -2.70 12.15
C SER A 101 -12.29 -1.17 12.06
N GLU A 102 -13.23 -0.44 12.66
CA GLU A 102 -13.12 1.01 12.88
C GLU A 102 -11.89 1.41 13.69
N LYS A 103 -11.35 0.47 14.48
CA LYS A 103 -10.16 0.69 15.31
C LYS A 103 -8.87 0.69 14.51
N MET A 104 -8.90 0.19 13.26
CA MET A 104 -7.72 0.19 12.40
C MET A 104 -7.44 1.60 11.90
N VAL A 105 -6.31 2.14 12.34
CA VAL A 105 -5.75 3.43 11.92
C VAL A 105 -4.28 3.23 11.62
N GLY A 106 -3.90 3.46 10.38
CA GLY A 106 -2.56 3.22 9.88
C GLY A 106 -1.67 4.46 9.93
N ALA A 107 -0.38 4.22 10.17
CA ALA A 107 0.68 5.16 9.88
C ALA A 107 1.78 4.48 9.06
N THR A 108 2.51 5.26 8.27
CA THR A 108 3.68 4.81 7.54
C THR A 108 4.86 5.75 7.76
N LEU A 109 6.07 5.19 7.88
CA LEU A 109 7.28 5.95 8.19
C LEU A 109 8.55 5.21 7.78
N TYR A 110 9.64 5.97 7.59
CA TYR A 110 11.00 5.45 7.62
C TYR A 110 11.51 5.46 9.06
N VAL A 111 12.08 4.35 9.54
CA VAL A 111 12.53 4.20 10.93
C VAL A 111 13.65 5.19 11.25
N ASP A 112 14.63 5.31 10.37
CA ASP A 112 15.76 6.22 10.52
C ASP A 112 15.34 7.70 10.53
N LEU A 113 14.39 8.10 9.70
CA LEU A 113 13.87 9.47 9.64
C LEU A 113 12.98 9.83 10.84
N PHE A 114 12.25 8.86 11.40
CA PHE A 114 11.33 9.10 12.52
C PHE A 114 11.99 8.97 13.89
N ALA A 115 12.88 7.99 14.05
CA ALA A 115 13.35 7.59 15.36
C ALA A 115 14.85 7.20 15.40
N GLY A 116 15.54 7.24 14.26
CA GLY A 116 16.94 6.85 14.12
C GLY A 116 17.15 5.36 13.94
N ASP A 117 16.63 4.54 14.86
CA ASP A 117 16.76 3.08 14.85
C ASP A 117 15.58 2.38 15.53
N PHE A 118 15.61 1.04 15.65
CA PHE A 118 14.55 0.27 16.30
C PHE A 118 14.41 0.58 17.79
N ASN A 119 15.48 0.92 18.49
CA ASN A 119 15.40 1.33 19.90
C ASN A 119 14.72 2.68 20.04
N GLY A 120 15.10 3.65 19.21
CA GLY A 120 14.40 4.94 19.15
C GLY A 120 12.91 4.78 18.78
N LEU A 121 12.59 3.87 17.85
CA LEU A 121 11.20 3.59 17.50
C LEU A 121 10.41 2.97 18.66
N ARG A 122 11.04 2.11 19.49
CA ARG A 122 10.49 1.58 20.73
C ARG A 122 10.11 2.71 21.71
N GLU A 123 10.97 3.71 21.84
CA GLU A 123 10.69 4.89 22.69
C GLU A 123 9.53 5.75 22.14
N ARG A 124 9.21 5.65 20.85
CA ARG A 124 8.10 6.37 20.20
C ARG A 124 6.76 5.63 20.24
N ILE A 125 6.68 4.42 20.78
CA ILE A 125 5.40 3.70 20.91
C ILE A 125 4.33 4.56 21.61
N PRO A 126 4.63 5.27 22.73
CA PRO A 126 3.63 6.13 23.37
C PRO A 126 3.08 7.24 22.45
N TYR A 127 3.92 7.84 21.61
CA TYR A 127 3.47 8.85 20.62
C TYR A 127 2.52 8.24 19.58
N LEU A 128 2.83 7.07 19.06
CA LEU A 128 1.97 6.36 18.12
C LEU A 128 0.62 5.97 18.74
N GLN A 129 0.64 5.52 20.02
CA GLN A 129 -0.57 5.22 20.77
C GLN A 129 -1.41 6.47 21.05
N GLU A 130 -0.78 7.60 21.39
CA GLU A 130 -1.44 8.89 21.59
C GLU A 130 -2.15 9.36 20.32
N LEU A 131 -1.51 9.23 19.15
CA LEU A 131 -2.13 9.51 17.85
C LEU A 131 -3.23 8.51 17.50
N GLY A 132 -3.28 7.35 18.16
CA GLY A 132 -4.29 6.31 17.96
C GLY A 132 -3.92 5.27 16.90
N VAL A 133 -2.65 5.19 16.49
CA VAL A 133 -2.15 4.22 15.50
C VAL A 133 -2.28 2.79 16.02
N THR A 134 -2.79 1.90 15.16
CA THR A 134 -2.95 0.45 15.41
C THR A 134 -2.40 -0.42 14.28
N TYR A 135 -1.91 0.19 13.21
CA TYR A 135 -1.36 -0.43 12.01
C TYR A 135 -0.15 0.39 11.58
N LEU A 136 1.06 -0.13 11.81
CA LEU A 136 2.28 0.62 11.52
C LEU A 136 3.05 -0.02 10.37
N HIS A 137 3.12 0.70 9.26
CA HIS A 137 3.86 0.31 8.08
C HIS A 137 5.25 0.95 8.11
N LEU A 138 6.27 0.15 8.36
CA LEU A 138 7.65 0.56 8.25
C LEU A 138 8.11 0.44 6.80
N MET A 139 8.67 1.52 6.25
CA MET A 139 9.36 1.48 4.97
C MET A 139 10.53 0.48 5.04
N PRO A 140 11.07 0.01 3.90
CA PRO A 140 11.96 -1.14 3.88
C PRO A 140 13.07 -1.09 4.93
N VAL A 141 13.14 -2.13 5.75
CA VAL A 141 14.07 -2.23 6.88
C VAL A 141 15.19 -3.23 6.64
N PHE A 142 15.17 -3.93 5.51
CA PHE A 142 16.11 -5.00 5.21
C PHE A 142 17.49 -4.50 4.80
N ARG A 143 18.47 -5.40 4.84
CA ARG A 143 19.81 -5.12 4.35
C ARG A 143 19.79 -4.82 2.85
N THR A 144 20.41 -3.72 2.46
CA THR A 144 20.60 -3.26 1.10
C THR A 144 22.07 -2.90 0.85
N PRO A 145 22.53 -2.73 -0.39
CA PRO A 145 23.81 -2.13 -0.68
C PRO A 145 23.98 -0.75 -0.02
N ALA A 146 25.22 -0.39 0.29
CA ALA A 146 25.53 0.91 0.88
C ALA A 146 25.27 2.08 -0.10
N THR A 147 25.37 1.80 -1.38
CA THR A 147 24.96 2.64 -2.50
C THR A 147 23.97 1.85 -3.34
N ASN A 148 23.17 2.48 -4.17
CA ASN A 148 22.18 1.80 -5.01
C ASN A 148 21.13 1.01 -4.19
N SER A 149 20.58 1.62 -3.13
CA SER A 149 19.58 0.99 -2.27
C SER A 149 18.14 1.26 -2.72
N ASP A 150 17.91 2.29 -3.53
CA ASP A 150 16.56 2.75 -3.92
C ASP A 150 15.64 2.93 -2.71
N GLY A 151 16.07 3.68 -1.70
CA GLY A 151 15.27 3.89 -0.48
C GLY A 151 14.99 2.62 0.33
N GLY A 152 15.78 1.55 0.11
CA GLY A 152 15.61 0.25 0.77
C GLY A 152 15.00 -0.85 -0.10
N TYR A 153 14.58 -0.53 -1.33
CA TYR A 153 13.90 -1.48 -2.21
C TYR A 153 14.85 -2.42 -2.98
N ALA A 154 16.17 -2.19 -2.97
CA ALA A 154 17.16 -3.13 -3.52
C ALA A 154 17.65 -4.09 -2.42
N VAL A 155 16.85 -5.11 -2.08
CA VAL A 155 17.12 -6.01 -0.96
C VAL A 155 18.29 -6.95 -1.24
N SER A 156 19.30 -6.95 -0.35
CA SER A 156 20.42 -7.89 -0.36
C SER A 156 20.20 -9.10 0.55
N SER A 157 19.34 -8.98 1.58
CA SER A 157 18.96 -10.08 2.48
C SER A 157 17.62 -9.75 3.14
N TYR A 158 16.69 -10.71 3.13
CA TYR A 158 15.42 -10.61 3.88
C TYR A 158 15.57 -11.06 5.33
N ARG A 159 16.70 -11.66 5.69
CA ARG A 159 16.98 -12.22 7.02
C ARG A 159 17.84 -11.32 7.88
N GLU A 160 18.33 -10.25 7.30
CA GLU A 160 19.12 -9.22 7.97
C GLU A 160 18.48 -7.86 7.75
N THR A 161 18.52 -7.04 8.76
CA THR A 161 18.07 -5.66 8.70
C THR A 161 19.21 -4.73 8.27
N ASN A 162 18.88 -3.53 7.84
CA ASN A 162 19.86 -2.47 7.63
C ASN A 162 20.62 -2.24 8.96
N PRO A 163 21.95 -2.40 8.97
CA PRO A 163 22.75 -2.30 10.22
C PRO A 163 22.58 -0.97 10.97
N LYS A 164 22.15 0.10 10.30
CA LYS A 164 21.86 1.38 10.94
C LYS A 164 20.60 1.34 11.80
N LEU A 165 19.67 0.44 11.52
CA LEU A 165 18.40 0.33 12.23
C LEU A 165 18.47 -0.61 13.43
N GLY A 166 19.40 -1.57 13.42
CA GLY A 166 19.52 -2.63 14.41
C GLY A 166 19.56 -4.01 13.76
N THR A 167 19.35 -5.05 14.56
CA THR A 167 19.39 -6.45 14.14
C THR A 167 17.99 -7.01 13.88
N ILE A 168 17.90 -8.18 13.25
CA ILE A 168 16.63 -8.89 13.07
C ILE A 168 16.00 -9.31 14.42
N ASP A 169 16.82 -9.52 15.46
CA ASP A 169 16.32 -9.82 16.80
C ASP A 169 15.73 -8.57 17.47
N ASP A 170 16.32 -7.38 17.25
CA ASP A 170 15.73 -6.11 17.68
C ASP A 170 14.36 -5.88 17.01
N LEU A 171 14.25 -6.20 15.73
CA LEU A 171 12.97 -6.12 15.00
C LEU A 171 11.93 -7.12 15.57
N ARG A 172 12.33 -8.34 15.94
CA ARG A 172 11.46 -9.33 16.58
C ARG A 172 10.95 -8.87 17.94
N GLU A 173 11.83 -8.28 18.75
CA GLU A 173 11.45 -7.71 20.03
C GLU A 173 10.48 -6.53 19.83
N LEU A 174 10.80 -5.63 18.92
CA LEU A 174 9.95 -4.49 18.57
C LEU A 174 8.55 -4.95 18.09
N ALA A 175 8.47 -5.97 17.21
CA ALA A 175 7.20 -6.55 16.77
C ALA A 175 6.37 -7.08 17.95
N THR A 176 7.03 -7.70 18.93
CA THR A 176 6.37 -8.18 20.15
C THR A 176 5.84 -7.03 21.01
N GLU A 177 6.59 -5.94 21.12
CA GLU A 177 6.17 -4.75 21.87
C GLU A 177 5.03 -4.01 21.16
N PHE A 178 5.09 -3.88 19.83
CA PHE A 178 3.97 -3.33 19.05
C PHE A 178 2.69 -4.12 19.27
N ARG A 179 2.75 -5.45 19.20
CA ARG A 179 1.58 -6.31 19.43
C ARG A 179 1.00 -6.11 20.83
N ARG A 180 1.85 -6.00 21.87
CA ARG A 180 1.41 -5.66 23.23
C ARG A 180 0.80 -4.28 23.34
N ALA A 181 1.24 -3.33 22.52
CA ALA A 181 0.71 -1.98 22.43
C ALA A 181 -0.57 -1.89 21.56
N GLY A 182 -1.02 -3.00 20.95
CA GLY A 182 -2.18 -3.06 20.04
C GLY A 182 -1.88 -2.51 18.66
N ILE A 183 -0.61 -2.56 18.23
CA ILE A 183 -0.14 -2.08 16.91
C ILE A 183 0.29 -3.29 16.08
N SER A 184 -0.33 -3.50 14.94
CA SER A 184 0.07 -4.52 13.96
C SER A 184 1.24 -4.03 13.11
N LEU A 185 2.30 -4.83 13.03
CA LEU A 185 3.49 -4.52 12.21
C LEU A 185 3.25 -4.87 10.75
N VAL A 186 3.54 -3.91 9.88
CA VAL A 186 3.50 -4.05 8.42
C VAL A 186 4.86 -3.79 7.84
N LEU A 187 5.34 -4.67 6.96
CA LEU A 187 6.60 -4.48 6.24
C LEU A 187 6.39 -4.58 4.73
N ASP A 188 7.24 -3.90 3.98
CA ASP A 188 7.39 -4.13 2.55
C ASP A 188 8.00 -5.51 2.29
N PHE A 189 7.47 -6.20 1.31
CA PHE A 189 8.02 -7.43 0.79
C PHE A 189 8.28 -7.29 -0.71
N ILE A 190 9.54 -7.01 -1.03
CA ILE A 190 9.99 -6.85 -2.40
C ILE A 190 10.21 -8.25 -2.95
N PHE A 191 9.31 -8.74 -3.80
CA PHE A 191 9.38 -10.11 -4.28
C PHE A 191 9.43 -10.23 -5.82
N ASN A 192 9.31 -9.10 -6.56
CA ASN A 192 9.57 -9.08 -7.98
C ASN A 192 11.07 -9.18 -8.31
N HIS A 193 11.94 -8.60 -7.48
CA HIS A 193 13.38 -8.50 -7.73
C HIS A 193 14.19 -8.56 -6.44
N THR A 194 15.49 -8.75 -6.57
CA THR A 194 16.47 -8.56 -5.50
C THR A 194 17.54 -7.58 -5.94
N SER A 195 18.35 -7.11 -4.99
CA SER A 195 19.61 -6.41 -5.34
C SER A 195 20.54 -7.37 -6.09
N ASN A 196 21.34 -6.82 -6.98
CA ASN A 196 22.47 -7.51 -7.60
C ASN A 196 23.60 -7.87 -6.60
N GLU A 197 23.47 -7.46 -5.32
CA GLU A 197 24.32 -7.86 -4.19
C GLU A 197 23.59 -8.86 -3.25
N HIS A 198 22.45 -9.40 -3.63
CA HIS A 198 21.81 -10.51 -2.92
C HIS A 198 22.66 -11.77 -3.02
N ASP A 199 22.68 -12.61 -1.98
CA ASP A 199 23.48 -13.84 -1.96
C ASP A 199 23.21 -14.75 -3.18
N TRP A 200 21.98 -14.78 -3.68
CA TRP A 200 21.62 -15.53 -4.91
C TRP A 200 22.28 -14.90 -6.14
N ALA A 201 22.31 -13.57 -6.25
CA ALA A 201 22.93 -12.88 -7.37
C ALA A 201 24.46 -13.05 -7.36
N LEU A 202 25.06 -12.99 -6.16
CA LEU A 202 26.50 -13.23 -5.99
C LEU A 202 26.88 -14.68 -6.31
N ALA A 203 26.07 -15.66 -5.92
CA ALA A 203 26.26 -17.06 -6.27
C ALA A 203 26.14 -17.28 -7.78
N ALA A 204 25.15 -16.68 -8.43
CA ALA A 204 24.99 -16.71 -9.90
C ALA A 204 26.23 -16.15 -10.60
N ARG A 205 26.75 -15.00 -10.18
CA ARG A 205 28.00 -14.41 -10.71
C ARG A 205 29.22 -15.28 -10.49
N SER A 206 29.27 -16.07 -9.40
CA SER A 206 30.34 -17.01 -9.13
C SER A 206 30.27 -18.30 -9.95
N GLY A 207 29.27 -18.45 -10.79
CA GLY A 207 29.09 -19.60 -11.69
C GLY A 207 28.18 -20.70 -11.15
N ASP A 208 27.38 -20.45 -10.13
CA ASP A 208 26.36 -21.39 -9.66
C ASP A 208 25.13 -21.32 -10.59
N GLU A 209 24.99 -22.33 -11.45
CA GLU A 209 23.91 -22.43 -12.44
C GLU A 209 22.52 -22.47 -11.81
N ARG A 210 22.37 -23.05 -10.61
CA ARG A 210 21.09 -23.07 -9.90
C ARG A 210 20.63 -21.66 -9.59
N TYR A 211 21.50 -20.81 -9.05
CA TYR A 211 21.16 -19.43 -8.73
C TYR A 211 21.14 -18.52 -9.96
N ARG A 212 21.86 -18.91 -11.05
CA ARG A 212 21.69 -18.24 -12.34
C ARG A 212 20.24 -18.35 -12.84
N ASP A 213 19.61 -19.51 -12.69
CA ASP A 213 18.21 -19.75 -13.06
C ASP A 213 17.18 -19.06 -12.15
N TYR A 214 17.62 -18.45 -11.05
CA TYR A 214 16.75 -17.59 -10.22
C TYR A 214 16.46 -16.25 -10.88
N TYR A 215 17.27 -15.86 -11.88
CA TYR A 215 17.14 -14.63 -12.64
C TYR A 215 16.95 -14.92 -14.12
N ARG A 216 16.40 -13.97 -14.86
CA ARG A 216 16.31 -14.07 -16.32
C ARG A 216 17.55 -13.48 -16.94
N VAL A 217 18.46 -14.33 -17.42
CA VAL A 217 19.73 -13.95 -18.02
C VAL A 217 19.78 -14.39 -19.48
N PHE A 218 20.07 -13.47 -20.40
CA PHE A 218 20.10 -13.69 -21.84
C PHE A 218 21.52 -13.45 -22.39
N PRO A 219 22.04 -14.31 -23.27
CA PRO A 219 23.43 -14.19 -23.76
C PRO A 219 23.62 -12.99 -24.69
N ASP A 220 22.57 -12.52 -25.33
CA ASP A 220 22.57 -11.41 -26.28
C ASP A 220 21.23 -10.64 -26.27
N ARG A 221 21.09 -9.64 -27.15
CA ARG A 221 19.86 -8.81 -27.24
C ARG A 221 18.72 -9.45 -28.04
N THR A 222 18.88 -10.62 -28.62
CA THR A 222 17.89 -11.23 -29.53
C THR A 222 16.54 -11.42 -28.85
N VAL A 223 16.52 -11.95 -27.62
CA VAL A 223 15.29 -12.17 -26.84
C VAL A 223 14.88 -10.90 -26.07
N PRO A 224 15.80 -10.18 -25.39
CA PRO A 224 15.49 -8.90 -24.78
C PRO A 224 14.78 -7.90 -25.72
N ASP A 225 15.22 -7.74 -26.95
CA ASP A 225 14.61 -6.81 -27.91
C ASP A 225 13.16 -7.21 -28.28
N GLN A 226 12.83 -8.50 -28.23
CA GLN A 226 11.45 -8.97 -28.44
C GLN A 226 10.54 -8.57 -27.28
N TYR A 227 11.06 -8.62 -26.05
CA TYR A 227 10.33 -8.16 -24.86
C TYR A 227 10.17 -6.66 -24.86
N GLU A 228 11.25 -5.89 -25.10
CA GLU A 228 11.23 -4.43 -25.10
C GLU A 228 10.23 -3.82 -26.11
N ALA A 229 9.87 -4.55 -27.16
CA ALA A 229 8.86 -4.11 -28.11
C ALA A 229 7.47 -3.88 -27.45
N THR A 230 7.21 -4.47 -26.29
CA THR A 230 5.91 -4.38 -25.59
C THR A 230 6.03 -3.91 -24.14
N LEU A 231 7.24 -3.86 -23.58
CA LEU A 231 7.46 -3.38 -22.21
C LEU A 231 7.40 -1.86 -22.14
N ARG A 232 6.99 -1.35 -20.99
CA ARG A 232 7.16 0.07 -20.63
C ARG A 232 8.40 0.25 -19.75
N GLU A 233 9.03 1.39 -19.86
CA GLU A 233 10.07 1.81 -18.92
C GLU A 233 9.43 2.49 -17.71
N ILE A 234 9.83 2.05 -16.51
CA ILE A 234 9.29 2.60 -15.25
C ILE A 234 10.05 3.86 -14.84
N PHE A 235 11.37 3.86 -15.00
CA PHE A 235 12.26 4.98 -14.68
C PHE A 235 13.12 5.39 -15.89
N PRO A 236 12.52 5.96 -16.94
CA PRO A 236 13.22 6.21 -18.22
C PRO A 236 14.41 7.18 -18.09
N GLU A 237 14.39 8.10 -17.12
CA GLU A 237 15.49 9.06 -16.88
C GLU A 237 16.63 8.44 -16.07
N GLN A 238 16.30 7.63 -15.06
CA GLN A 238 17.25 7.07 -14.10
C GLN A 238 17.83 5.72 -14.54
N SER A 239 17.03 4.91 -15.23
CA SER A 239 17.39 3.54 -15.65
C SER A 239 16.69 3.21 -16.98
N PRO A 240 17.18 3.71 -18.11
CA PRO A 240 16.58 3.44 -19.42
C PRO A 240 16.73 1.97 -19.82
N GLY A 241 15.67 1.41 -20.42
CA GLY A 241 15.57 0.00 -20.81
C GLY A 241 15.19 -0.94 -19.66
N ASN A 242 14.99 -2.22 -20.01
CA ASN A 242 14.60 -3.25 -19.05
C ASN A 242 15.63 -4.38 -18.94
N PHE A 243 16.82 -4.23 -19.51
CA PHE A 243 17.86 -5.26 -19.53
C PHE A 243 19.24 -4.64 -19.35
N THR A 244 19.96 -5.11 -18.33
CA THR A 244 21.30 -4.62 -17.98
C THR A 244 22.34 -5.70 -18.27
N TRP A 245 23.43 -5.32 -18.97
CA TRP A 245 24.56 -6.23 -19.19
C TRP A 245 25.35 -6.44 -17.91
N ASP A 246 25.55 -7.70 -17.54
CA ASP A 246 26.42 -8.10 -16.44
C ASP A 246 27.65 -8.85 -16.98
N SER A 247 28.85 -8.35 -16.63
CA SER A 247 30.11 -8.87 -17.15
C SER A 247 30.51 -10.21 -16.56
N ASP A 248 30.06 -10.54 -15.34
CA ASP A 248 30.40 -11.80 -14.69
C ASP A 248 29.50 -12.92 -15.21
N LEU A 249 28.22 -12.61 -15.44
CA LEU A 249 27.27 -13.53 -16.06
C LEU A 249 27.42 -13.66 -17.57
N GLN A 250 28.20 -12.75 -18.22
CA GLN A 250 28.31 -12.65 -19.69
C GLN A 250 26.92 -12.66 -20.35
N GLY A 251 25.99 -11.82 -19.83
CA GLY A 251 24.62 -11.80 -20.29
C GLY A 251 23.84 -10.57 -19.84
N TYR A 252 22.71 -10.35 -20.50
CA TYR A 252 21.73 -9.33 -20.13
C TYR A 252 20.79 -9.87 -19.08
N VAL A 253 20.74 -9.23 -17.92
CA VAL A 253 19.81 -9.55 -16.82
C VAL A 253 18.57 -8.68 -16.96
N TRP A 254 17.40 -9.24 -16.70
CA TRP A 254 16.16 -8.46 -16.66
C TRP A 254 16.16 -7.52 -15.43
N THR A 255 15.88 -6.24 -15.68
CA THR A 255 15.89 -5.14 -14.69
C THR A 255 14.73 -4.20 -14.96
N THR A 256 13.54 -4.52 -14.43
CA THR A 256 12.31 -3.72 -14.65
C THR A 256 12.43 -2.31 -14.08
N PHE A 257 13.16 -2.14 -12.97
CA PHE A 257 13.28 -0.86 -12.26
C PHE A 257 14.69 -0.28 -12.47
N TYR A 258 15.59 -0.44 -11.51
CA TYR A 258 16.98 0.03 -11.64
C TYR A 258 17.89 -1.09 -12.12
N SER A 259 19.00 -0.72 -12.76
CA SER A 259 20.02 -1.65 -13.28
C SER A 259 20.63 -2.59 -12.23
N PHE A 260 20.54 -2.23 -10.96
CA PHE A 260 21.00 -3.01 -9.82
C PHE A 260 19.89 -3.83 -9.13
N GLN A 261 18.66 -3.78 -9.64
CA GLN A 261 17.51 -4.58 -9.18
C GLN A 261 17.22 -5.66 -10.21
N TRP A 262 17.57 -6.91 -9.90
CA TRP A 262 17.45 -8.04 -10.81
C TRP A 262 16.14 -8.77 -10.61
N ASP A 263 15.33 -8.85 -11.67
CA ASP A 263 14.02 -9.50 -11.62
C ASP A 263 14.14 -11.00 -11.44
N LEU A 264 13.34 -11.55 -10.52
CA LEU A 264 13.29 -12.97 -10.21
C LEU A 264 12.54 -13.76 -11.29
N ASN A 265 13.00 -14.97 -11.53
CA ASN A 265 12.42 -15.87 -12.51
C ASN A 265 11.39 -16.83 -11.90
N TYR A 266 10.14 -16.40 -11.79
CA TYR A 266 9.05 -17.22 -11.25
C TYR A 266 8.59 -18.36 -12.19
N GLU A 267 9.13 -18.51 -13.38
CA GLU A 267 8.97 -19.78 -14.13
C GLU A 267 9.71 -20.95 -13.46
N ASN A 268 10.72 -20.64 -12.63
CA ASN A 268 11.42 -21.61 -11.81
C ASN A 268 10.68 -21.81 -10.46
N PRO A 269 10.11 -23.00 -10.17
CA PRO A 269 9.38 -23.27 -8.93
C PRO A 269 10.26 -23.18 -7.66
N GLU A 270 11.58 -23.29 -7.79
CA GLU A 270 12.50 -23.08 -6.66
C GLU A 270 12.48 -21.63 -6.17
N VAL A 271 12.31 -20.64 -7.08
CA VAL A 271 12.18 -19.22 -6.73
C VAL A 271 10.94 -18.99 -5.89
N LEU A 272 9.78 -19.56 -6.29
CA LEU A 272 8.56 -19.45 -5.49
C LEU A 272 8.74 -20.07 -4.10
N THR A 273 9.39 -21.25 -4.03
CA THR A 273 9.68 -21.93 -2.76
C THR A 273 10.60 -21.09 -1.86
N ALA A 274 11.64 -20.47 -2.42
CA ALA A 274 12.58 -19.63 -1.69
C ALA A 274 11.87 -18.38 -1.15
N MET A 275 11.13 -17.67 -1.98
CA MET A 275 10.40 -16.46 -1.59
C MET A 275 9.29 -16.74 -0.56
N MET A 276 8.59 -17.89 -0.67
CA MET A 276 7.68 -18.35 0.38
C MET A 276 8.42 -18.54 1.72
N GLY A 277 9.63 -19.12 1.67
CA GLY A 277 10.47 -19.28 2.86
C GLY A 277 10.79 -17.94 3.53
N GLU A 278 11.14 -16.91 2.75
CA GLU A 278 11.39 -15.56 3.28
C GLU A 278 10.10 -14.93 3.87
N MET A 279 8.94 -15.10 3.22
CA MET A 279 7.65 -14.65 3.78
C MET A 279 7.35 -15.30 5.13
N LEU A 280 7.50 -16.62 5.24
CA LEU A 280 7.22 -17.35 6.48
C LEU A 280 8.25 -17.04 7.57
N PHE A 281 9.50 -16.76 7.18
CA PHE A 281 10.50 -16.24 8.11
C PHE A 281 10.03 -14.92 8.75
N LEU A 282 9.55 -13.97 7.93
CA LEU A 282 9.04 -12.69 8.42
C LEU A 282 7.76 -12.85 9.26
N ALA A 283 6.89 -13.78 8.88
CA ALA A 283 5.74 -14.15 9.71
C ALA A 283 6.17 -14.60 11.10
N ASN A 284 7.30 -15.35 11.21
CA ASN A 284 7.85 -15.82 12.48
C ASN A 284 8.69 -14.75 13.23
N VAL A 285 9.08 -13.67 12.56
CA VAL A 285 9.59 -12.46 13.21
C VAL A 285 8.48 -11.69 13.91
N GLY A 286 7.24 -11.83 13.44
CA GLY A 286 6.05 -11.17 14.02
C GLY A 286 5.40 -10.13 13.10
N VAL A 287 5.70 -10.19 11.81
CA VAL A 287 5.03 -9.36 10.80
C VAL A 287 3.60 -9.86 10.61
N GLU A 288 2.63 -8.97 10.69
CA GLU A 288 1.20 -9.29 10.57
C GLU A 288 0.64 -8.94 9.18
N VAL A 289 1.26 -8.01 8.48
CA VAL A 289 0.89 -7.65 7.09
C VAL A 289 2.14 -7.51 6.24
N LEU A 290 2.17 -8.16 5.09
CA LEU A 290 3.19 -7.91 4.06
C LEU A 290 2.60 -7.05 2.93
N ARG A 291 3.22 -5.89 2.69
CA ARG A 291 2.93 -5.12 1.47
C ARG A 291 3.71 -5.75 0.32
N LEU A 292 2.99 -6.32 -0.63
CA LEU A 292 3.58 -6.91 -1.82
C LEU A 292 3.94 -5.82 -2.83
N ASP A 293 5.24 -5.52 -2.87
CA ASP A 293 5.79 -4.50 -3.76
C ASP A 293 5.79 -4.97 -5.21
N ALA A 294 5.43 -4.07 -6.13
CA ALA A 294 5.49 -4.30 -7.57
C ALA A 294 4.80 -5.59 -8.05
N VAL A 295 3.68 -5.96 -7.40
CA VAL A 295 2.97 -7.25 -7.61
C VAL A 295 2.60 -7.52 -9.07
N ALA A 296 2.37 -6.48 -9.87
CA ALA A 296 1.97 -6.59 -11.27
C ALA A 296 3.07 -7.19 -12.18
N PHE A 297 4.34 -7.12 -11.77
CA PHE A 297 5.48 -7.41 -12.64
C PHE A 297 6.10 -8.80 -12.45
N VAL A 298 5.63 -9.62 -11.53
CA VAL A 298 6.31 -10.87 -11.13
C VAL A 298 6.36 -11.95 -12.22
N TRP A 299 5.47 -11.91 -13.24
CA TRP A 299 5.48 -12.86 -14.36
C TRP A 299 5.83 -12.21 -15.68
N LYS A 300 6.64 -12.90 -16.49
CA LYS A 300 7.16 -12.38 -17.76
C LYS A 300 6.73 -13.26 -18.93
N GLU A 301 6.13 -12.65 -19.98
CA GLU A 301 5.69 -13.38 -21.17
C GLU A 301 5.94 -12.54 -22.43
N THR A 302 6.62 -13.13 -23.40
CA THR A 302 6.97 -12.45 -24.68
C THR A 302 5.71 -12.00 -25.42
N GLY A 303 5.72 -10.79 -25.96
CA GLY A 303 4.60 -10.24 -26.74
C GLY A 303 3.47 -9.68 -25.87
N THR A 304 3.68 -9.61 -24.56
CA THR A 304 2.80 -8.96 -23.59
C THR A 304 3.53 -7.80 -22.90
N PRO A 305 2.86 -6.92 -22.17
CA PRO A 305 3.52 -5.91 -21.37
C PRO A 305 4.24 -6.48 -20.13
N SER A 306 4.17 -7.79 -19.88
CA SER A 306 4.68 -8.46 -18.67
C SER A 306 4.23 -7.77 -17.38
N GLU A 307 2.99 -7.27 -17.40
CA GLU A 307 2.35 -6.57 -16.30
C GLU A 307 0.91 -7.09 -16.14
N SER A 308 0.49 -7.33 -14.92
CA SER A 308 -0.87 -7.81 -14.56
C SER A 308 -1.29 -9.09 -15.29
N LEU A 309 -0.35 -10.00 -15.53
CA LEU A 309 -0.64 -11.27 -16.17
C LEU A 309 -1.35 -12.24 -15.20
N PRO A 310 -2.21 -13.16 -15.70
CA PRO A 310 -2.93 -14.10 -14.84
C PRO A 310 -2.02 -14.93 -13.91
N GLN A 311 -0.81 -15.24 -14.36
CA GLN A 311 0.17 -15.99 -13.58
C GLN A 311 0.69 -15.18 -12.36
N ALA A 312 0.74 -13.85 -12.44
CA ALA A 312 1.10 -13.01 -11.30
C ALA A 312 0.05 -13.18 -10.17
N HIS A 313 -1.22 -13.14 -10.51
CA HIS A 313 -2.31 -13.42 -9.55
C HIS A 313 -2.22 -14.85 -8.98
N MET A 314 -1.96 -15.85 -9.82
CA MET A 314 -1.81 -17.24 -9.37
C MET A 314 -0.67 -17.42 -8.37
N ILE A 315 0.46 -16.73 -8.56
CA ILE A 315 1.59 -16.73 -7.62
C ILE A 315 1.17 -16.18 -6.27
N VAL A 316 0.54 -15.00 -6.23
CA VAL A 316 0.09 -14.38 -4.97
C VAL A 316 -0.95 -15.26 -4.27
N GLN A 317 -1.88 -15.83 -5.02
CA GLN A 317 -2.89 -16.75 -4.49
C GLN A 317 -2.28 -18.04 -3.93
N ALA A 318 -1.25 -18.59 -4.58
CA ALA A 318 -0.54 -19.77 -4.07
C ALA A 318 0.22 -19.45 -2.77
N LEU A 319 0.88 -18.29 -2.70
CA LEU A 319 1.55 -17.82 -1.49
C LEU A 319 0.54 -17.56 -0.36
N ASN A 320 -0.61 -16.94 -0.66
CA ASN A 320 -1.68 -16.73 0.30
C ASN A 320 -2.19 -18.05 0.88
N ALA A 321 -2.43 -19.06 0.02
CA ALA A 321 -2.88 -20.39 0.47
C ALA A 321 -1.86 -21.05 1.40
N LEU A 322 -0.55 -20.94 1.10
CA LEU A 322 0.53 -21.49 1.94
C LEU A 322 0.66 -20.75 3.28
N VAL A 323 0.53 -19.42 3.26
CA VAL A 323 0.51 -18.59 4.48
C VAL A 323 -0.69 -18.94 5.35
N LYS A 324 -1.90 -19.11 4.78
CA LYS A 324 -3.09 -19.56 5.53
C LYS A 324 -2.90 -20.93 6.20
N VAL A 325 -2.03 -21.79 5.68
CA VAL A 325 -1.68 -23.06 6.33
C VAL A 325 -0.71 -22.87 7.49
N ALA A 326 0.38 -22.11 7.30
CA ALA A 326 1.49 -22.05 8.23
C ALA A 326 1.41 -20.89 9.24
N ALA A 327 0.87 -19.73 8.85
CA ALA A 327 0.86 -18.50 9.63
C ALA A 327 -0.38 -17.63 9.30
N PRO A 328 -1.61 -18.11 9.57
CA PRO A 328 -2.85 -17.46 9.12
C PRO A 328 -3.13 -16.08 9.71
N ALA A 329 -2.40 -15.67 10.74
CA ALA A 329 -2.48 -14.30 11.26
C ALA A 329 -1.88 -13.26 10.29
N MET A 330 -0.98 -13.67 9.39
CA MET A 330 -0.39 -12.78 8.40
C MET A 330 -1.28 -12.69 7.16
N ILE A 331 -1.49 -11.46 6.65
CA ILE A 331 -2.22 -11.17 5.43
C ILE A 331 -1.38 -10.33 4.47
N PHE A 332 -1.85 -10.22 3.22
CA PHE A 332 -1.20 -9.43 2.18
C PHE A 332 -1.91 -8.12 1.94
N LYS A 333 -1.12 -7.10 1.64
CA LYS A 333 -1.55 -5.81 1.10
C LYS A 333 -0.94 -5.63 -0.27
N SER A 334 -1.76 -5.57 -1.32
CA SER A 334 -1.25 -5.34 -2.67
C SER A 334 -0.88 -3.88 -2.90
N GLU A 335 0.23 -3.68 -3.61
CA GLU A 335 0.53 -2.43 -4.29
C GLU A 335 0.37 -2.67 -5.80
N ALA A 336 -0.79 -2.30 -6.30
CA ALA A 336 -1.13 -2.38 -7.72
C ALA A 336 -1.33 -0.97 -8.27
N ILE A 337 -0.24 -0.35 -8.76
CA ILE A 337 -0.27 0.95 -9.45
C ILE A 337 -0.52 0.67 -10.94
N VAL A 338 -1.74 0.29 -11.24
CA VAL A 338 -2.24 -0.07 -12.56
C VAL A 338 -3.41 0.84 -12.96
N HIS A 339 -4.00 0.60 -14.13
CA HIS A 339 -5.19 1.36 -14.53
C HIS A 339 -6.31 1.24 -13.47
N PRO A 340 -7.07 2.32 -13.17
CA PRO A 340 -8.09 2.32 -12.10
C PRO A 340 -9.13 1.19 -12.18
N ASP A 341 -9.44 0.69 -13.37
CA ASP A 341 -10.38 -0.42 -13.55
C ASP A 341 -9.76 -1.79 -13.18
N ASP A 342 -8.43 -1.91 -13.15
CA ASP A 342 -7.71 -3.17 -12.93
C ASP A 342 -7.27 -3.35 -11.46
N VAL A 343 -7.23 -2.27 -10.65
CA VAL A 343 -6.77 -2.34 -9.25
C VAL A 343 -7.56 -3.39 -8.44
N VAL A 344 -8.88 -3.45 -8.64
CA VAL A 344 -9.77 -4.37 -7.91
C VAL A 344 -9.46 -5.84 -8.19
N SER A 345 -8.83 -6.17 -9.33
CA SER A 345 -8.46 -7.55 -9.66
C SER A 345 -7.43 -8.17 -8.72
N TYR A 346 -6.67 -7.34 -7.98
CA TYR A 346 -5.70 -7.78 -6.95
C TYR A 346 -6.31 -7.94 -5.56
N ILE A 347 -7.62 -7.65 -5.42
CA ILE A 347 -8.25 -7.55 -4.11
C ILE A 347 -9.24 -8.69 -3.94
N ASP A 348 -8.82 -9.69 -3.20
CA ASP A 348 -9.61 -10.86 -2.84
C ASP A 348 -9.09 -11.46 -1.53
N VAL A 349 -9.97 -12.05 -0.72
CA VAL A 349 -9.59 -12.73 0.53
C VAL A 349 -8.60 -13.88 0.30
N ASP A 350 -8.59 -14.40 -0.90
CA ASP A 350 -7.71 -15.48 -1.35
C ASP A 350 -6.45 -14.98 -2.06
N GLU A 351 -6.29 -13.68 -2.21
CA GLU A 351 -5.10 -13.04 -2.79
C GLU A 351 -4.55 -11.98 -1.85
N SER A 352 -5.07 -10.77 -1.91
CA SER A 352 -4.72 -9.68 -1.01
C SER A 352 -6.00 -9.02 -0.50
N PRO A 353 -6.41 -9.27 0.77
CA PRO A 353 -7.68 -8.73 1.29
C PRO A 353 -7.66 -7.22 1.48
N ILE A 354 -6.49 -6.60 1.45
CA ILE A 354 -6.31 -5.15 1.55
C ILE A 354 -5.44 -4.62 0.41
N SER A 355 -5.76 -3.43 -0.08
CA SER A 355 -5.01 -2.75 -1.15
C SER A 355 -5.06 -1.24 -0.99
N TYR A 356 -4.04 -0.56 -1.50
CA TYR A 356 -4.08 0.89 -1.64
C TYR A 356 -5.22 1.35 -2.56
N ASN A 357 -5.74 2.56 -2.30
CA ASN A 357 -6.72 3.25 -3.15
C ASN A 357 -6.09 4.45 -3.87
N PRO A 358 -5.27 4.22 -4.91
CA PRO A 358 -4.57 5.30 -5.61
C PRO A 358 -5.54 6.22 -6.36
N THR A 359 -6.66 5.69 -6.84
CA THR A 359 -7.68 6.50 -7.54
C THR A 359 -8.30 7.52 -6.59
N MET A 360 -8.70 7.13 -5.37
CA MET A 360 -9.26 8.08 -4.42
C MET A 360 -8.21 9.13 -4.02
N MET A 361 -6.97 8.73 -3.80
CA MET A 361 -5.87 9.64 -3.51
C MET A 361 -5.71 10.69 -4.61
N ALA A 362 -5.55 10.28 -5.87
CA ALA A 362 -5.38 11.19 -7.01
C ALA A 362 -6.58 12.13 -7.20
N MET A 363 -7.80 11.60 -7.06
CA MET A 363 -9.04 12.37 -7.20
C MET A 363 -9.28 13.36 -6.05
N ILE A 364 -8.78 13.11 -4.84
CA ILE A 364 -8.80 14.08 -3.73
C ILE A 364 -7.93 15.30 -4.10
N TRP A 365 -6.72 15.06 -4.62
CA TRP A 365 -5.84 16.15 -5.05
C TRP A 365 -6.41 16.89 -6.27
N ASP A 366 -7.01 16.18 -7.23
CA ASP A 366 -7.74 16.79 -8.34
C ASP A 366 -8.86 17.73 -7.85
N ALA A 367 -9.72 17.23 -6.96
CA ALA A 367 -10.83 18.02 -6.41
C ALA A 367 -10.35 19.27 -5.66
N LEU A 368 -9.21 19.21 -4.98
CA LEU A 368 -8.60 20.35 -4.32
C LEU A 368 -8.10 21.41 -5.31
N ALA A 369 -7.41 21.00 -6.38
CA ALA A 369 -6.89 21.91 -7.40
C ALA A 369 -8.00 22.57 -8.22
N THR A 370 -9.01 21.79 -8.61
CA THR A 370 -10.14 22.24 -9.42
C THR A 370 -11.25 22.91 -8.61
N ARG A 371 -11.26 22.73 -7.29
CA ARG A 371 -12.36 23.09 -6.38
C ARG A 371 -13.67 22.38 -6.74
N ARG A 372 -13.58 21.21 -7.39
CA ARG A 372 -14.71 20.40 -7.86
C ARG A 372 -14.61 18.97 -7.36
N ALA A 373 -15.66 18.52 -6.69
CA ALA A 373 -15.77 17.17 -6.14
C ALA A 373 -16.65 16.22 -6.96
N ASP A 374 -17.28 16.71 -8.03
CA ASP A 374 -18.21 15.92 -8.83
C ASP A 374 -17.52 14.76 -9.57
N VAL A 375 -16.32 14.97 -10.11
CA VAL A 375 -15.52 13.91 -10.75
C VAL A 375 -15.08 12.86 -9.71
N LEU A 376 -14.60 13.31 -8.55
CA LEU A 376 -14.28 12.43 -7.42
C LEU A 376 -15.49 11.60 -6.99
N SER A 377 -16.65 12.25 -6.81
CA SER A 377 -17.92 11.58 -6.46
C SER A 377 -18.30 10.52 -7.48
N TYR A 378 -18.23 10.84 -8.78
CA TYR A 378 -18.52 9.90 -9.86
C TYR A 378 -17.57 8.71 -9.89
N ALA A 379 -16.28 8.96 -9.81
CA ALA A 379 -15.26 7.90 -9.80
C ALA A 379 -15.45 6.94 -8.61
N MET A 380 -15.77 7.47 -7.43
CA MET A 380 -15.99 6.65 -6.23
C MET A 380 -17.31 5.87 -6.29
N GLN A 381 -18.38 6.44 -6.84
CA GLN A 381 -19.62 5.69 -7.09
C GLN A 381 -19.39 4.46 -7.98
N LYS A 382 -18.45 4.56 -8.89
CA LYS A 382 -18.14 3.49 -9.87
C LYS A 382 -17.16 2.45 -9.32
N ARG A 383 -16.15 2.87 -8.54
CA ARG A 383 -14.96 2.04 -8.25
C ARG A 383 -14.66 1.80 -6.77
N TYR A 384 -15.49 2.31 -5.86
CA TYR A 384 -15.21 2.11 -4.42
C TYR A 384 -15.61 0.72 -3.91
N ALA A 385 -16.58 0.08 -4.56
CA ALA A 385 -17.05 -1.24 -4.16
C ALA A 385 -15.94 -2.30 -4.28
N LEU A 386 -15.84 -3.16 -3.27
CA LEU A 386 -14.89 -4.25 -3.18
C LEU A 386 -15.61 -5.60 -2.99
N PRO A 387 -14.95 -6.73 -3.25
CA PRO A 387 -15.39 -8.03 -2.80
C PRO A 387 -15.66 -8.07 -1.29
N GLU A 388 -16.51 -9.00 -0.86
CA GLU A 388 -16.82 -9.19 0.56
C GLU A 388 -15.54 -9.45 1.35
N ASP A 389 -15.51 -8.94 2.59
CA ASP A 389 -14.35 -9.05 3.50
C ASP A 389 -13.04 -8.40 3.03
N CYS A 390 -13.06 -7.63 1.96
CA CYS A 390 -11.92 -6.85 1.50
C CYS A 390 -12.07 -5.37 1.86
N VAL A 391 -10.94 -4.67 2.06
CA VAL A 391 -10.96 -3.24 2.40
C VAL A 391 -9.88 -2.45 1.68
N TRP A 392 -10.17 -1.17 1.42
CA TRP A 392 -9.18 -0.20 0.95
C TRP A 392 -8.26 0.28 2.07
N VAL A 393 -6.98 0.53 1.74
CA VAL A 393 -6.10 1.43 2.47
C VAL A 393 -6.23 2.80 1.83
N ASN A 394 -6.94 3.70 2.50
CA ASN A 394 -7.21 5.05 2.02
C ASN A 394 -6.15 6.00 2.57
N TYR A 395 -5.55 6.81 1.70
CA TYR A 395 -4.45 7.69 2.05
C TYR A 395 -4.50 8.98 1.22
N VAL A 396 -3.85 10.03 1.68
CA VAL A 396 -3.67 11.26 0.92
C VAL A 396 -2.30 11.32 0.26
N ARG A 397 -1.30 10.76 0.89
CA ARG A 397 0.05 10.52 0.37
C ARG A 397 0.74 9.40 1.17
N VAL A 398 1.83 8.89 0.64
CA VAL A 398 2.77 7.99 1.30
C VAL A 398 4.21 8.49 1.05
N HIS A 399 5.21 7.63 1.10
CA HIS A 399 6.60 7.93 0.78
C HIS A 399 6.87 8.13 -0.73
N ASP A 400 5.95 7.66 -1.58
CA ASP A 400 6.03 7.78 -3.03
C ASP A 400 5.41 9.09 -3.52
N ASP A 401 5.66 9.35 -4.80
CA ASP A 401 5.05 10.45 -5.53
C ASP A 401 3.54 10.26 -5.72
N ILE A 402 2.84 11.36 -5.95
CA ILE A 402 1.43 11.40 -6.32
C ILE A 402 1.33 11.23 -7.84
N GLY A 403 0.97 10.03 -8.26
CA GLY A 403 0.62 9.72 -9.65
C GLY A 403 -0.85 10.02 -9.94
N TRP A 404 -1.14 10.48 -11.17
CA TRP A 404 -2.50 10.81 -11.57
C TRP A 404 -3.29 9.56 -12.01
N SER A 405 -3.58 8.69 -11.05
CA SER A 405 -4.38 7.46 -11.25
C SER A 405 -5.86 7.80 -11.49
N MET A 406 -6.15 8.35 -12.67
CA MET A 406 -7.48 8.77 -13.10
C MET A 406 -7.83 8.12 -14.43
N ALA A 407 -9.07 7.63 -14.57
CA ALA A 407 -9.56 7.10 -15.83
C ALA A 407 -10.01 8.24 -16.77
N ASP A 408 -9.43 8.32 -17.96
CA ASP A 408 -9.79 9.35 -18.96
C ASP A 408 -11.28 9.30 -19.34
N GLY A 409 -11.88 8.10 -19.33
CA GLY A 409 -13.31 7.94 -19.56
C GLY A 409 -14.20 8.61 -18.51
N ASP A 410 -13.75 8.72 -17.26
CA ASP A 410 -14.48 9.40 -16.20
C ASP A 410 -14.37 10.92 -16.36
N LEU A 411 -13.19 11.42 -16.68
CA LEU A 411 -12.96 12.84 -16.98
C LEU A 411 -13.80 13.31 -18.20
N ALA A 412 -13.87 12.48 -19.23
CA ALA A 412 -14.64 12.75 -20.43
C ALA A 412 -16.15 12.92 -20.18
N GLN A 413 -16.73 12.27 -19.14
CA GLN A 413 -18.13 12.47 -18.74
C GLN A 413 -18.41 13.93 -18.34
N PHE A 414 -17.39 14.64 -17.87
CA PHE A 414 -17.47 16.05 -17.47
C PHE A 414 -16.90 17.01 -18.52
N GLY A 415 -16.62 16.50 -19.75
CA GLY A 415 -16.04 17.29 -20.83
C GLY A 415 -14.58 17.66 -20.63
N ILE A 416 -13.85 16.92 -19.80
CA ILE A 416 -12.45 17.17 -19.45
C ILE A 416 -11.55 16.26 -20.30
N ASN A 417 -10.55 16.86 -20.98
CA ASN A 417 -9.50 16.11 -21.66
C ASN A 417 -8.46 15.65 -20.63
N GLY A 418 -8.21 14.33 -20.52
CA GLY A 418 -7.35 13.77 -19.49
C GLY A 418 -5.89 14.24 -19.58
N PHE A 419 -5.33 14.39 -20.79
CA PHE A 419 -3.97 14.86 -20.96
C PHE A 419 -3.82 16.33 -20.51
N ASP A 420 -4.64 17.24 -21.04
CA ASP A 420 -4.58 18.66 -20.68
C ASP A 420 -4.82 18.86 -19.18
N HIS A 421 -5.68 18.02 -18.60
CA HIS A 421 -6.02 18.07 -17.19
C HIS A 421 -4.84 17.66 -16.29
N ARG A 422 -4.12 16.58 -16.63
CA ARG A 422 -2.89 16.20 -15.93
C ARG A 422 -1.83 17.29 -16.05
N GLN A 423 -1.69 17.95 -17.22
CA GLN A 423 -0.78 19.10 -17.37
C GLN A 423 -1.20 20.29 -16.49
N PHE A 424 -2.49 20.55 -16.33
CA PHE A 424 -2.99 21.56 -15.38
C PHE A 424 -2.60 21.19 -13.94
N LEU A 425 -2.85 19.95 -13.49
CA LEU A 425 -2.52 19.48 -12.15
C LEU A 425 -1.02 19.57 -11.86
N ASN A 426 -0.19 19.19 -12.82
CA ASN A 426 1.27 19.29 -12.72
C ASN A 426 1.72 20.75 -12.50
N ARG A 427 1.15 21.69 -13.25
CA ARG A 427 1.43 23.12 -13.09
C ARG A 427 0.90 23.66 -11.78
N PHE A 428 -0.29 23.21 -11.37
CA PHE A 428 -0.91 23.65 -10.14
C PHE A 428 -0.07 23.22 -8.93
N TYR A 429 0.24 21.93 -8.81
CA TYR A 429 0.95 21.41 -7.64
C TYR A 429 2.42 21.80 -7.59
N THR A 430 3.05 22.16 -8.71
CA THR A 430 4.40 22.74 -8.72
C THR A 430 4.41 24.26 -8.55
N GLY A 431 3.29 24.90 -8.23
CA GLY A 431 3.21 26.35 -8.03
C GLY A 431 3.37 27.19 -9.32
N ARG A 432 3.34 26.56 -10.49
CA ARG A 432 3.53 27.22 -11.81
C ARG A 432 2.21 27.67 -12.46
N PHE A 433 1.09 27.48 -11.78
CA PHE A 433 -0.23 27.92 -12.24
C PHE A 433 -0.67 29.14 -11.42
N ASP A 434 -1.12 30.22 -12.08
CA ASP A 434 -1.61 31.42 -11.39
C ASP A 434 -2.79 31.08 -10.47
N GLY A 435 -2.68 31.48 -9.20
CA GLY A 435 -3.68 31.16 -8.17
C GLY A 435 -3.48 29.79 -7.50
N SER A 436 -2.39 29.08 -7.82
CA SER A 436 -2.01 27.91 -7.04
C SER A 436 -1.54 28.30 -5.64
N PHE A 437 -2.00 27.54 -4.66
CA PHE A 437 -1.50 27.63 -3.28
C PHE A 437 -0.40 26.60 -2.99
N ALA A 438 -0.21 25.60 -3.86
CA ALA A 438 0.66 24.46 -3.59
C ALA A 438 2.15 24.76 -3.78
N ARG A 439 2.97 24.04 -3.02
CA ARG A 439 4.43 23.96 -3.17
C ARG A 439 4.83 22.49 -3.25
N GLY A 440 4.88 21.95 -4.45
CA GLY A 440 5.36 20.60 -4.73
C GLY A 440 6.47 20.61 -5.76
N VAL A 441 7.12 19.47 -5.93
CA VAL A 441 8.22 19.24 -6.87
C VAL A 441 7.81 18.16 -7.86
N GLY A 442 8.20 18.30 -9.13
CA GLY A 442 7.95 17.29 -10.15
C GLY A 442 8.91 16.11 -10.01
N PHE A 443 8.42 14.90 -10.26
CA PHE A 443 9.19 13.66 -10.25
C PHE A 443 8.93 12.83 -11.51
N GLY A 444 9.98 12.24 -12.10
CA GLY A 444 9.88 11.27 -13.18
C GLY A 444 9.23 11.82 -14.45
N TYR A 445 9.69 12.95 -14.96
CA TYR A 445 9.17 13.51 -16.21
C TYR A 445 9.48 12.59 -17.39
N ASN A 446 8.47 12.23 -18.17
CA ASN A 446 8.61 11.45 -19.39
C ASN A 446 8.49 12.39 -20.61
N GLU A 447 9.56 12.56 -21.37
CA GLU A 447 9.59 13.46 -22.54
C GLU A 447 8.61 13.06 -23.65
N VAL A 448 8.34 11.75 -23.80
CA VAL A 448 7.47 11.24 -24.88
C VAL A 448 6.01 11.43 -24.53
N THR A 449 5.60 11.02 -23.33
CA THR A 449 4.19 11.10 -22.88
C THR A 449 3.88 12.43 -22.20
N GLN A 450 4.90 13.22 -21.86
CA GLN A 450 4.82 14.44 -21.04
C GLN A 450 4.16 14.18 -19.67
N ASP A 451 4.21 12.95 -19.20
CA ASP A 451 3.73 12.59 -17.88
C ASP A 451 4.70 13.10 -16.80
N LEU A 452 4.13 13.54 -15.69
CA LEU A 452 4.87 14.03 -14.53
C LEU A 452 4.09 13.65 -13.27
N ARG A 453 4.79 13.21 -12.25
CA ARG A 453 4.25 12.91 -10.93
C ARG A 453 4.68 13.99 -9.94
N ILE A 454 3.98 14.12 -8.81
CA ILE A 454 4.21 15.20 -7.84
C ILE A 454 4.72 14.64 -6.53
N ALA A 455 5.81 15.22 -6.03
CA ALA A 455 6.33 15.00 -4.69
C ALA A 455 6.08 16.24 -3.81
N GLY A 456 5.71 16.04 -2.55
CA GLY A 456 5.49 17.11 -1.57
C GLY A 456 4.79 16.61 -0.32
N THR A 457 4.98 17.31 0.80
CA THR A 457 4.24 17.03 2.04
C THR A 457 2.78 17.45 1.91
N ALA A 458 1.88 16.83 2.65
CA ALA A 458 0.48 17.21 2.61
C ALA A 458 0.26 18.69 2.99
N ALA A 459 1.02 19.20 3.96
CA ALA A 459 0.95 20.59 4.37
C ALA A 459 1.38 21.56 3.25
N SER A 460 2.49 21.29 2.56
CA SER A 460 2.98 22.12 1.46
C SER A 460 2.06 22.06 0.24
N LEU A 461 1.52 20.88 -0.08
CA LEU A 461 0.59 20.72 -1.19
C LEU A 461 -0.80 21.32 -0.91
N THR A 462 -1.23 21.40 0.36
CA THR A 462 -2.47 22.10 0.77
C THR A 462 -2.28 23.59 0.97
N GLY A 463 -1.05 24.10 0.79
CA GLY A 463 -0.77 25.53 0.72
C GLY A 463 -0.27 26.16 2.01
N LEU A 464 0.07 25.40 3.04
CA LEU A 464 0.58 25.95 4.30
C LEU A 464 1.94 26.62 4.10
N GLU A 465 2.81 26.04 3.31
CA GLU A 465 4.13 26.63 3.01
C GLU A 465 4.00 27.99 2.34
N ALA A 466 3.20 28.09 1.29
CA ALA A 466 2.93 29.35 0.59
C ALA A 466 2.24 30.41 1.50
N ALA A 467 1.35 29.98 2.39
CA ALA A 467 0.68 30.87 3.34
C ALA A 467 1.66 31.45 4.38
N LEU A 468 2.62 30.63 4.83
CA LEU A 468 3.67 31.07 5.75
C LEU A 468 4.66 32.05 5.10
N GLU A 469 4.93 31.91 3.80
CA GLU A 469 5.75 32.87 3.04
C GLU A 469 5.15 34.28 3.03
N THR A 470 3.80 34.37 3.09
CA THR A 470 3.09 35.66 3.05
C THR A 470 2.67 36.18 4.43
N ASP A 471 2.81 35.35 5.49
CA ASP A 471 2.35 35.62 6.85
C ASP A 471 0.85 36.04 6.93
N ASP A 472 0.02 35.48 6.01
CA ASP A 472 -1.41 35.74 5.97
C ASP A 472 -2.18 34.71 6.81
N ALA A 473 -2.71 35.17 7.94
CA ALA A 473 -3.44 34.31 8.88
C ALA A 473 -4.68 33.63 8.26
N GLY A 474 -5.35 34.29 7.31
CA GLY A 474 -6.49 33.71 6.60
C GLY A 474 -6.06 32.55 5.68
N MET A 475 -4.98 32.74 4.93
CA MET A 475 -4.40 31.69 4.08
C MET A 475 -3.86 30.52 4.90
N ILE A 476 -3.25 30.79 6.06
CA ILE A 476 -2.79 29.73 6.99
C ILE A 476 -3.98 28.91 7.49
N GLN A 477 -5.06 29.56 7.92
CA GLN A 477 -6.26 28.86 8.39
C GLN A 477 -6.91 28.03 7.27
N ASP A 478 -6.97 28.55 6.05
CA ASP A 478 -7.49 27.82 4.89
C ASP A 478 -6.63 26.59 4.56
N ALA A 479 -5.30 26.70 4.65
CA ALA A 479 -4.39 25.60 4.43
C ALA A 479 -4.58 24.48 5.49
N ILE A 480 -4.71 24.86 6.76
CA ILE A 480 -5.02 23.91 7.84
C ILE A 480 -6.38 23.23 7.60
N ASN A 481 -7.40 23.99 7.19
CA ASN A 481 -8.72 23.43 6.91
C ASN A 481 -8.69 22.46 5.72
N ARG A 482 -7.94 22.77 4.65
CA ARG A 482 -7.73 21.85 3.51
C ARG A 482 -7.04 20.57 3.95
N LEU A 483 -5.96 20.68 4.73
CA LEU A 483 -5.22 19.54 5.26
C LEU A 483 -6.12 18.61 6.09
N LEU A 484 -6.89 19.17 7.02
CA LEU A 484 -7.81 18.40 7.86
C LEU A 484 -8.98 17.82 7.06
N MET A 485 -9.50 18.54 6.06
CA MET A 485 -10.60 18.08 5.22
C MET A 485 -10.21 16.82 4.42
N ILE A 486 -9.04 16.80 3.79
CA ILE A 486 -8.61 15.61 3.04
C ILE A 486 -8.36 14.40 3.95
N HIS A 487 -7.81 14.61 5.15
CA HIS A 487 -7.67 13.56 6.16
C HIS A 487 -9.03 13.10 6.71
N SER A 488 -10.00 14.00 6.86
CA SER A 488 -11.37 13.65 7.24
C SER A 488 -12.02 12.67 6.25
N ILE A 489 -11.72 12.78 4.95
CA ILE A 489 -12.24 11.86 3.92
C ILE A 489 -11.70 10.45 4.18
N ILE A 490 -10.39 10.27 4.27
CA ILE A 490 -9.79 8.94 4.47
C ILE A 490 -10.20 8.30 5.80
N LEU A 491 -10.45 9.12 6.84
CA LEU A 491 -10.90 8.65 8.16
C LEU A 491 -12.36 8.22 8.17
N SER A 492 -13.21 8.71 7.27
CA SER A 492 -14.65 8.45 7.30
C SER A 492 -15.18 7.57 6.16
N THR A 493 -14.41 7.33 5.10
CA THR A 493 -14.84 6.46 3.99
C THR A 493 -14.82 4.96 4.29
N GLY A 494 -14.20 4.54 5.40
CA GLY A 494 -14.04 3.12 5.76
C GLY A 494 -12.70 2.55 5.31
N GLY A 495 -12.53 1.24 5.45
CA GLY A 495 -11.22 0.63 5.26
C GLY A 495 -10.20 1.10 6.28
N ILE A 496 -8.92 1.06 5.94
CA ILE A 496 -7.81 1.48 6.80
C ILE A 496 -7.36 2.88 6.35
N PRO A 497 -7.60 3.95 7.12
CA PRO A 497 -6.96 5.24 6.86
C PRO A 497 -5.46 5.13 7.15
N LEU A 498 -4.63 5.62 6.24
CA LEU A 498 -3.17 5.59 6.38
C LEU A 498 -2.61 7.01 6.35
N LEU A 499 -1.93 7.39 7.43
CA LEU A 499 -1.24 8.66 7.58
C LEU A 499 0.25 8.47 7.24
N TYR A 500 0.87 9.46 6.61
CA TYR A 500 2.33 9.53 6.59
C TYR A 500 2.79 10.33 7.81
N ILE A 501 3.68 9.77 8.63
CA ILE A 501 4.16 10.43 9.84
C ILE A 501 4.78 11.77 9.50
N GLY A 502 4.39 12.80 10.24
CA GLY A 502 4.72 14.21 10.03
C GLY A 502 3.54 15.03 9.48
N ASP A 503 2.55 14.41 8.82
CA ASP A 503 1.34 15.13 8.38
C ASP A 503 0.50 15.61 9.58
N GLU A 504 0.51 14.84 10.67
CA GLU A 504 -0.21 15.17 11.93
C GLU A 504 0.35 16.40 12.65
N ILE A 505 1.58 16.79 12.36
CA ILE A 505 2.22 18.02 12.86
C ILE A 505 2.48 19.04 11.76
N ALA A 506 1.81 18.90 10.62
CA ALA A 506 1.91 19.79 9.45
C ALA A 506 3.36 20.04 9.00
N THR A 507 4.14 18.95 8.84
CA THR A 507 5.52 19.03 8.34
C THR A 507 5.53 19.58 6.91
N LEU A 508 6.41 20.57 6.66
CA LEU A 508 6.62 21.18 5.35
C LEU A 508 7.66 20.41 4.53
N ASN A 509 7.77 20.76 3.27
CA ASN A 509 8.81 20.27 2.38
C ASN A 509 10.20 20.56 2.93
N ASP A 510 11.11 19.64 2.68
CA ASP A 510 12.55 19.76 2.98
C ASP A 510 13.34 19.76 1.67
N TYR A 511 13.86 20.91 1.30
CA TYR A 511 14.63 21.08 0.07
C TYR A 511 16.12 20.78 0.25
N SER A 512 16.58 20.45 1.47
CA SER A 512 17.98 20.15 1.75
C SER A 512 18.47 18.86 1.06
N TYR A 513 17.55 18.02 0.57
CA TYR A 513 17.90 16.83 -0.22
C TYR A 513 18.70 17.16 -1.49
N GLU A 514 18.54 18.37 -2.05
CA GLU A 514 19.29 18.83 -3.24
C GLU A 514 20.79 18.99 -2.98
N ASP A 515 21.18 19.19 -1.72
CA ASP A 515 22.57 19.30 -1.28
C ASP A 515 23.23 17.93 -1.03
N ASP A 516 22.45 16.84 -0.98
CA ASP A 516 22.94 15.48 -0.78
C ASP A 516 23.08 14.75 -2.12
N PRO A 517 24.30 14.45 -2.61
CA PRO A 517 24.51 13.79 -3.90
C PRO A 517 23.83 12.43 -4.05
N GLN A 518 23.47 11.77 -2.94
CA GLN A 518 22.77 10.48 -2.96
C GLN A 518 21.24 10.64 -3.10
N LYS A 519 20.71 11.83 -2.81
CA LYS A 519 19.28 12.13 -2.81
C LYS A 519 18.87 13.10 -3.92
N ALA A 520 19.78 13.97 -4.36
CA ALA A 520 19.51 15.08 -5.28
C ALA A 520 18.81 14.70 -6.59
N LEU A 521 18.99 13.45 -7.06
CA LEU A 521 18.36 12.95 -8.29
C LEU A 521 16.96 12.35 -8.06
N ASP A 522 16.52 12.21 -6.81
CA ASP A 522 15.19 11.70 -6.44
C ASP A 522 14.43 12.75 -5.64
N SER A 523 13.62 13.55 -6.34
CA SER A 523 12.85 14.64 -5.73
C SER A 523 11.78 14.19 -4.72
N ARG A 524 11.52 12.87 -4.56
CA ARG A 524 10.66 12.34 -3.50
C ARG A 524 11.22 12.61 -2.11
N TRP A 525 12.53 12.84 -2.00
CA TRP A 525 13.15 13.23 -0.72
C TRP A 525 12.67 14.57 -0.18
N VAL A 526 12.06 15.43 -0.99
CA VAL A 526 11.42 16.68 -0.54
C VAL A 526 10.36 16.43 0.56
N HIS A 527 9.72 15.27 0.57
CA HIS A 527 8.70 14.91 1.56
C HIS A 527 9.09 13.73 2.47
N ARG A 528 10.35 13.28 2.38
CA ARG A 528 10.95 12.25 3.25
C ARG A 528 11.93 12.92 4.23
N SER A 529 11.45 13.96 4.93
CA SER A 529 12.26 14.72 5.90
C SER A 529 12.39 13.97 7.23
N GLU A 530 13.44 14.28 7.98
CA GLU A 530 13.55 13.84 9.37
C GLU A 530 12.40 14.40 10.21
N PHE A 531 11.91 13.57 11.15
CA PHE A 531 10.83 13.97 12.04
C PHE A 531 11.30 15.02 13.04
N ASN A 532 10.66 16.17 13.02
CA ASN A 532 11.05 17.30 13.85
C ASN A 532 10.41 17.19 15.24
N LEU A 533 11.21 16.83 16.26
CA LEU A 533 10.77 16.65 17.63
C LEU A 533 10.29 17.95 18.29
N GLU A 534 10.97 19.05 18.04
CA GLU A 534 10.60 20.36 18.61
C GLU A 534 9.20 20.78 18.12
N ARG A 535 8.91 20.53 16.84
CA ARG A 535 7.55 20.74 16.30
C ARG A 535 6.54 19.79 16.92
N ALA A 536 6.91 18.54 17.14
CA ALA A 536 6.03 17.56 17.77
C ALA A 536 5.73 17.89 19.25
N GLU A 537 6.63 18.53 19.96
CA GLU A 537 6.40 19.00 21.33
C GLU A 537 5.32 20.10 21.42
N ALA A 538 5.13 20.87 20.35
CA ALA A 538 4.08 21.88 20.27
C ALA A 538 2.67 21.33 19.99
N ARG A 539 2.50 20.02 19.82
CA ARG A 539 1.22 19.38 19.42
C ARG A 539 0.08 19.54 20.41
N ASP A 540 0.38 19.78 21.68
CA ASP A 540 -0.63 19.97 22.74
C ASP A 540 -1.11 21.43 22.85
N ASP A 541 -0.45 22.38 22.20
CA ASP A 541 -0.82 23.79 22.20
C ASP A 541 -1.67 24.14 20.98
N ALA A 542 -2.98 24.24 21.16
CA ALA A 542 -3.94 24.57 20.10
C ALA A 542 -3.70 25.94 19.42
N SER A 543 -2.87 26.82 20.01
CA SER A 543 -2.52 28.12 19.42
C SER A 543 -1.42 28.02 18.38
N THR A 544 -0.70 26.90 18.33
CA THR A 544 0.31 26.60 17.31
C THR A 544 -0.31 25.89 16.11
N ILE A 545 0.34 25.95 14.96
CA ILE A 545 -0.11 25.22 13.77
C ILE A 545 -0.09 23.70 14.03
N GLN A 546 0.96 23.21 14.69
CA GLN A 546 1.13 21.79 15.02
C GLN A 546 0.00 21.29 15.91
N GLY A 547 -0.31 22.03 16.99
CA GLY A 547 -1.40 21.68 17.90
C GLY A 547 -2.78 21.85 17.24
N ALA A 548 -2.98 22.87 16.42
CA ALA A 548 -4.23 23.07 15.69
C ALA A 548 -4.53 21.91 14.73
N VAL A 549 -3.51 21.29 14.12
CA VAL A 549 -3.66 20.11 13.24
C VAL A 549 -3.75 18.85 14.08
N PHE A 550 -2.79 18.59 14.97
CA PHE A 550 -2.70 17.36 15.75
C PHE A 550 -3.97 17.08 16.56
N LEU A 551 -4.43 18.05 17.34
CA LEU A 551 -5.58 17.87 18.23
C LEU A 551 -6.89 17.61 17.46
N ARG A 552 -7.09 18.25 16.30
CA ARG A 552 -8.27 18.00 15.46
C ARG A 552 -8.18 16.65 14.76
N LEU A 553 -7.01 16.28 14.25
CA LEU A 553 -6.80 14.98 13.60
C LEU A 553 -6.99 13.85 14.61
N LYS A 554 -6.37 13.98 15.80
CA LYS A 554 -6.54 13.03 16.91
C LYS A 554 -8.00 12.90 17.31
N HIS A 555 -8.73 14.02 17.42
CA HIS A 555 -10.18 13.99 17.71
C HIS A 555 -10.95 13.17 16.65
N MET A 556 -10.70 13.38 15.36
CA MET A 556 -11.34 12.60 14.29
C MET A 556 -10.99 11.11 14.37
N ILE A 557 -9.72 10.79 14.70
CA ILE A 557 -9.29 9.39 14.92
C ILE A 557 -10.03 8.77 16.10
N ASP A 558 -10.14 9.49 17.23
CA ASP A 558 -10.86 9.01 18.42
C ASP A 558 -12.36 8.80 18.13
N VAL A 559 -13.00 9.73 17.41
CA VAL A 559 -14.39 9.57 16.96
C VAL A 559 -14.55 8.34 16.07
N ARG A 560 -13.65 8.13 15.11
CA ARG A 560 -13.67 6.95 14.25
C ARG A 560 -13.57 5.67 15.07
N LYS A 561 -12.56 5.57 15.95
CA LYS A 561 -12.31 4.36 16.77
C LYS A 561 -13.47 4.02 17.71
N ASN A 562 -14.30 4.99 18.07
CA ASN A 562 -15.47 4.84 18.91
C ASN A 562 -16.79 4.75 18.11
N THR A 563 -16.74 4.76 16.78
CA THR A 563 -17.93 4.74 15.92
C THR A 563 -17.86 3.55 14.97
N ARG A 564 -18.45 2.42 15.39
CA ARG A 564 -18.43 1.16 14.63
C ARG A 564 -18.84 1.31 13.16
N LEU A 565 -19.76 2.23 12.86
CA LEU A 565 -20.24 2.47 11.50
C LEU A 565 -19.18 3.09 10.57
N LEU A 566 -18.06 3.58 11.08
CA LEU A 566 -16.93 4.11 10.29
C LEU A 566 -15.90 3.02 9.92
N GLY A 567 -16.02 1.80 10.47
CA GLY A 567 -15.31 0.61 10.01
C GLY A 567 -15.90 0.00 8.74
N GLY A 568 -15.25 -1.07 8.22
CA GLY A 568 -15.70 -1.77 7.01
C GLY A 568 -15.67 -0.90 5.76
N VAL A 569 -16.32 -1.37 4.69
CA VAL A 569 -16.34 -0.69 3.37
C VAL A 569 -17.73 -0.22 2.94
N GLN A 570 -18.74 -0.31 3.81
CA GLN A 570 -20.10 0.10 3.47
C GLN A 570 -20.22 1.62 3.42
N VAL A 571 -19.95 2.18 2.25
CA VAL A 571 -20.11 3.59 1.93
C VAL A 571 -20.95 3.72 0.65
N ALA A 572 -21.83 4.72 0.61
CA ALA A 572 -22.56 5.06 -0.60
C ALA A 572 -22.30 6.52 -0.97
N PHE A 573 -21.46 6.73 -1.98
CA PHE A 573 -21.26 8.03 -2.60
C PHE A 573 -22.47 8.38 -3.46
N PHE A 574 -22.83 9.67 -3.50
CA PHE A 574 -23.94 10.17 -4.30
C PHE A 574 -23.67 11.59 -4.79
N ASP A 575 -24.37 11.99 -5.85
CA ASP A 575 -24.31 13.36 -6.34
C ASP A 575 -25.04 14.30 -5.36
N SER A 576 -24.29 15.22 -4.77
CA SER A 576 -24.80 16.21 -3.81
C SER A 576 -25.67 17.31 -4.47
N GLY A 577 -25.70 17.38 -5.79
CA GLY A 577 -26.28 18.48 -6.56
C GLY A 577 -25.45 19.78 -6.51
N ASN A 578 -24.26 19.73 -5.91
CA ASN A 578 -23.31 20.83 -5.84
C ASN A 578 -21.92 20.34 -6.22
N ALA A 579 -21.37 20.85 -7.32
CA ALA A 579 -20.10 20.40 -7.88
C ALA A 579 -18.90 20.59 -6.91
N HIS A 580 -19.03 21.43 -5.89
CA HIS A 580 -17.96 21.72 -4.93
C HIS A 580 -17.98 20.80 -3.70
N VAL A 581 -19.05 20.00 -3.52
CA VAL A 581 -19.23 19.22 -2.29
C VAL A 581 -19.27 17.72 -2.57
N LEU A 582 -18.30 17.01 -2.00
CA LEU A 582 -18.34 15.55 -1.91
C LEU A 582 -19.34 15.11 -0.85
N ALA A 583 -20.23 14.18 -1.19
CA ALA A 583 -21.23 13.64 -0.29
C ALA A 583 -21.26 12.10 -0.34
N TYR A 584 -21.33 11.50 0.83
CA TYR A 584 -21.57 10.06 0.98
C TYR A 584 -22.20 9.74 2.33
N VAL A 585 -22.81 8.58 2.43
CA VAL A 585 -23.38 8.07 3.68
C VAL A 585 -22.71 6.79 4.13
N ARG A 586 -22.55 6.64 5.45
CA ARG A 586 -22.11 5.43 6.11
C ARG A 586 -23.33 4.74 6.72
N SER A 587 -23.65 3.54 6.19
CA SER A 587 -24.78 2.72 6.66
C SER A 587 -26.10 3.52 6.77
N ARG A 588 -26.32 4.53 5.92
CA ARG A 588 -27.47 5.46 5.95
C ARG A 588 -27.67 6.22 7.28
N THR A 589 -26.71 6.15 8.17
CA THR A 589 -26.79 6.73 9.52
C THR A 589 -25.93 7.98 9.67
N ILE A 590 -24.73 7.95 9.12
CA ILE A 590 -23.80 9.08 9.15
C ILE A 590 -23.74 9.70 7.76
N LEU A 591 -24.04 11.00 7.66
CA LEU A 591 -23.85 11.78 6.44
C LEU A 591 -22.49 12.48 6.52
N CYS A 592 -21.62 12.20 5.55
CA CYS A 592 -20.32 12.83 5.41
C CYS A 592 -20.35 13.82 4.25
N LEU A 593 -19.94 15.05 4.52
CA LEU A 593 -19.92 16.17 3.58
C LEU A 593 -18.57 16.88 3.63
N HIS A 594 -18.01 17.24 2.45
CA HIS A 594 -16.71 17.91 2.34
C HIS A 594 -16.78 19.00 1.26
N ASN A 595 -16.59 20.27 1.65
CA ASN A 595 -16.60 21.41 0.75
C ASN A 595 -15.18 21.69 0.24
N PHE A 596 -14.91 21.48 -1.03
CA PHE A 596 -13.59 21.70 -1.66
C PHE A 596 -13.36 23.16 -2.11
N SER A 597 -14.32 24.05 -1.85
CA SER A 597 -14.26 25.45 -2.27
C SER A 597 -13.85 26.40 -1.13
N GLU A 598 -13.14 27.46 -1.49
CA GLU A 598 -12.85 28.61 -0.63
C GLU A 598 -14.10 29.49 -0.34
N ARG A 599 -15.27 29.08 -0.84
CA ARG A 599 -16.53 29.79 -0.66
C ARG A 599 -17.51 28.94 0.15
N PRO A 600 -18.39 29.58 0.94
CA PRO A 600 -19.50 28.86 1.54
C PRO A 600 -20.37 28.19 0.47
N GLN A 601 -20.83 26.99 0.76
CA GLN A 601 -21.70 26.21 -0.12
C GLN A 601 -23.01 25.89 0.58
N GLN A 602 -24.08 25.71 -0.21
CA GLN A 602 -25.37 25.25 0.28
C GLN A 602 -25.79 23.98 -0.44
N LEU A 603 -26.30 23.03 0.29
CA LEU A 603 -26.86 21.80 -0.25
C LEU A 603 -28.36 21.74 -0.06
N SER A 604 -29.09 21.36 -1.11
CA SER A 604 -30.52 21.12 -1.01
C SER A 604 -30.78 19.87 -0.17
N ARG A 605 -31.60 20.03 0.84
CA ARG A 605 -32.02 18.91 1.68
C ARG A 605 -32.84 17.86 0.90
N ASP A 606 -33.58 18.25 -0.14
CA ASP A 606 -34.39 17.30 -0.90
C ASP A 606 -33.53 16.25 -1.63
N ILE A 607 -32.34 16.64 -2.10
CA ILE A 607 -31.36 15.72 -2.70
C ILE A 607 -30.82 14.77 -1.62
N ILE A 608 -30.43 15.31 -0.47
CA ILE A 608 -29.85 14.54 0.62
C ILE A 608 -30.85 13.59 1.27
N ALA A 609 -32.15 13.97 1.31
CA ALA A 609 -33.22 13.18 1.97
C ALA A 609 -33.42 11.79 1.37
N THR A 610 -32.99 11.55 0.13
CA THR A 610 -33.01 10.23 -0.49
C THR A 610 -31.98 9.27 0.10
N HIS A 611 -30.94 9.79 0.75
CA HIS A 611 -29.81 9.04 1.30
C HIS A 611 -29.78 9.10 2.83
N TRP A 612 -30.20 10.25 3.43
CA TRP A 612 -30.15 10.51 4.86
C TRP A 612 -31.32 11.42 5.27
N THR A 613 -32.07 11.04 6.30
CA THR A 613 -33.42 11.60 6.55
C THR A 613 -33.53 12.53 7.77
N ARG A 614 -32.46 12.75 8.54
CA ARG A 614 -32.54 13.56 9.76
C ARG A 614 -32.85 15.05 9.48
N ARG A 615 -33.46 15.72 10.45
CA ARG A 615 -33.84 17.15 10.46
C ARG A 615 -33.53 17.78 11.79
N GLY A 616 -33.55 19.12 11.83
CA GLY A 616 -33.33 19.91 13.04
C GLY A 616 -31.86 19.97 13.42
N HIS A 617 -31.58 19.94 14.70
CA HIS A 617 -30.23 19.98 15.20
C HIS A 617 -29.60 18.59 15.23
N VAL A 618 -28.43 18.47 14.62
CA VAL A 618 -27.61 17.25 14.56
C VAL A 618 -26.19 17.57 14.98
N THR A 619 -25.44 16.57 15.37
CA THR A 619 -24.03 16.78 15.76
C THR A 619 -23.11 16.49 14.58
N ASN A 620 -22.21 17.41 14.27
CA ASN A 620 -21.01 17.14 13.49
C ASN A 620 -19.98 16.47 14.42
N THR A 621 -19.90 15.16 14.40
CA THR A 621 -19.00 14.43 15.31
C THR A 621 -17.52 14.66 15.00
N ALA A 622 -17.18 15.05 13.76
CA ALA A 622 -15.80 15.37 13.38
C ALA A 622 -15.25 16.64 14.07
N THR A 623 -16.13 17.57 14.47
CA THR A 623 -15.73 18.84 15.13
C THR A 623 -16.37 19.03 16.50
N GLY A 624 -17.40 18.24 16.85
CA GLY A 624 -18.20 18.40 18.05
C GLY A 624 -19.29 19.51 17.97
N GLU A 625 -19.41 20.18 16.83
CA GLU A 625 -20.34 21.29 16.63
C GLU A 625 -21.78 20.79 16.38
N THR A 626 -22.76 21.62 16.74
CA THR A 626 -24.16 21.41 16.37
C THR A 626 -24.49 22.12 15.06
N VAL A 627 -25.02 21.36 14.10
CA VAL A 627 -25.42 21.84 12.78
C VAL A 627 -26.95 21.83 12.68
N HIS A 628 -27.54 22.87 12.16
CA HIS A 628 -28.99 22.92 11.90
C HIS A 628 -29.31 22.45 10.48
N ILE A 629 -30.15 21.44 10.37
CA ILE A 629 -30.62 20.88 9.09
C ILE A 629 -32.02 21.43 8.81
N GLY A 630 -32.08 22.50 8.02
CA GLY A 630 -33.30 23.13 7.50
C GLY A 630 -33.69 22.58 6.13
N ASP A 631 -34.12 23.48 5.24
CA ASP A 631 -34.35 23.17 3.81
C ASP A 631 -33.01 23.12 3.05
N THR A 632 -31.98 23.74 3.62
CA THR A 632 -30.59 23.66 3.14
C THR A 632 -29.65 23.26 4.28
N ILE A 633 -28.47 22.77 3.90
CA ILE A 633 -27.32 22.55 4.77
C ILE A 633 -26.25 23.54 4.34
N ASP A 634 -25.86 24.42 5.25
CA ASP A 634 -24.80 25.41 5.02
C ASP A 634 -23.44 24.83 5.35
N MET A 635 -22.49 24.98 4.44
CA MET A 635 -21.12 24.52 4.60
C MET A 635 -20.13 25.67 4.45
N PRO A 636 -19.40 26.04 5.50
CA PRO A 636 -18.30 26.99 5.41
C PRO A 636 -17.21 26.56 4.40
N PRO A 637 -16.29 27.48 4.02
CA PRO A 637 -15.15 27.14 3.18
C PRO A 637 -14.35 25.99 3.78
N TYR A 638 -13.99 25.00 2.95
CA TYR A 638 -13.21 23.82 3.32
C TYR A 638 -13.75 23.03 4.53
N ALA A 639 -15.05 23.19 4.83
CA ALA A 639 -15.69 22.47 5.92
C ALA A 639 -15.80 20.97 5.63
N TYR A 640 -15.66 20.19 6.70
CA TYR A 640 -15.92 18.76 6.73
C TYR A 640 -16.91 18.42 7.86
N MET A 641 -17.84 17.53 7.55
CA MET A 641 -18.92 17.22 8.48
C MET A 641 -19.21 15.73 8.49
N TRP A 642 -19.30 15.12 9.68
CA TRP A 642 -19.80 13.77 9.93
C TRP A 642 -21.07 13.89 10.79
N LEU A 643 -22.20 14.03 10.12
CA LEU A 643 -23.49 14.36 10.74
C LEU A 643 -24.22 13.09 11.23
N VAL A 644 -24.55 13.09 12.53
CA VAL A 644 -25.20 11.95 13.20
C VAL A 644 -26.54 12.37 13.79
#